data_e571e6f052c8af110d4df0e50815c02e
#
_entry.id   e571e6f052c8af110d4df0e50815c02e
#
_cell.length_a   1.000
_cell.length_b   1.000
_cell.length_c   1.000
_cell.angle_alpha   90.00
_cell.angle_beta   90.00
_cell.angle_gamma   90.00
#
_symmetry.space_group_name_H-M   'P 1'
#
loop_
_entity.id
_entity.type
_entity.pdbx_description
1 polymer ?
#
loop_
_entity_poly.entity_id
_entity_poly.type
_entity_poly.pdbx_seq_one_letter_code
_entity_poly.pdbx_strand_id
1 'polypeptide(L)'
;MWISRVELVNFKSYQHQVFEFPAPNKSKNIILIGGMNGYGKTSILEALYLGLFGKDAVPHLSRAGLKNTGYRSFLENALHGNALKNNRDMMSVAVQINTGDYEGFIITRKWYFNKIGHYVEEDTLIYTVEMGVPKKPIPNERANEILEQYFIPAHLAPFFFFDGEEVKSLASQNRIEQIKMGMEGLLGVIILRELKKRLQQFQIHKRQGVANIDEEKHRNLFDELTMKEAELEKIIDKKLSCEKEIKSLQIQQNDLTNRILSLGGGGGDIASLRDIIMQQRDTQQELDECQEKLDQILSEKLPFHLISPDLLSVFREQLSREINKLKWDTECSSLKPKKDILLNSFWGVKEPIMTPALSSEQKKQITERLENAWARLFYPPPVDCAETIIHSYLSESGHAKVFELINATMVGADEIRNLIREKGRLSLLLKDLISKQARIEGIDRDGTLTNLTATMAGISAQLEQKQKELGGIEREVTALDQMVKDLRATYEREHEKFIFANPVNSLIGKAERVQKLIQALIPRLYALKTKHLAEAMSRVFKHLAHKTHINSIEINEDGSSRLLSASGSEIKFDKSAGEDQLFATSLIAALAQVSGIKAPLVVDTPLGRLDSRHRSNILDFWVSDTNRQVILLSQDKEIDNALYKKIKKHVLKTYMLSHQELSNGVGKTIATENSYFEN
;
A
#
# COMPACT_ATOMS: atom_id res chain seq x y z
N MET A 1 25.05 -10.47 -5.91
CA MET A 1 25.02 -9.04 -6.30
C MET A 1 25.70 -8.23 -5.21
N TRP A 2 26.64 -7.33 -5.57
CA TRP A 2 27.33 -6.44 -4.63
C TRP A 2 27.74 -5.13 -5.30
N ILE A 3 27.92 -4.09 -4.53
CA ILE A 3 28.52 -2.82 -4.97
C ILE A 3 30.02 -3.02 -4.94
N SER A 4 30.70 -2.87 -6.08
CA SER A 4 32.16 -3.04 -6.17
C SER A 4 32.93 -1.74 -6.13
N ARG A 5 32.32 -0.62 -6.58
CA ARG A 5 32.98 0.68 -6.61
C ARG A 5 31.95 1.81 -6.46
N VAL A 6 32.32 2.82 -5.70
CA VAL A 6 31.60 4.09 -5.59
C VAL A 6 32.59 5.22 -5.80
N GLU A 7 32.33 6.11 -6.73
CA GLU A 7 33.15 7.28 -6.99
C GLU A 7 32.32 8.55 -6.84
N LEU A 8 32.81 9.45 -6.03
CA LEU A 8 32.18 10.72 -5.69
C LEU A 8 33.04 11.86 -6.17
N VAL A 9 32.47 12.80 -6.95
CA VAL A 9 33.16 14.00 -7.41
C VAL A 9 32.31 15.21 -7.06
N ASN A 10 32.87 16.16 -6.32
CA ASN A 10 32.25 17.40 -5.88
C ASN A 10 30.89 17.19 -5.16
N PHE A 11 30.77 16.10 -4.40
CA PHE A 11 29.54 15.73 -3.70
C PHE A 11 29.66 16.00 -2.20
N LYS A 12 28.87 16.93 -1.68
CA LYS A 12 28.86 17.34 -0.25
C LYS A 12 30.25 17.61 0.27
N SER A 13 30.75 16.82 1.23
CA SER A 13 32.11 16.96 1.79
C SER A 13 33.21 16.32 0.92
N TYR A 14 32.83 15.58 -0.14
CA TYR A 14 33.77 14.87 -0.99
C TYR A 14 34.14 15.71 -2.24
N GLN A 15 35.37 16.12 -2.35
CA GLN A 15 35.90 16.76 -3.57
C GLN A 15 36.14 15.71 -4.67
N HIS A 16 36.86 14.63 -4.31
CA HIS A 16 37.03 13.44 -5.12
C HIS A 16 37.39 12.28 -4.20
N GLN A 17 36.59 11.23 -4.20
CA GLN A 17 36.83 10.03 -3.41
C GLN A 17 36.33 8.80 -4.15
N VAL A 18 37.13 7.74 -4.11
CA VAL A 18 36.79 6.41 -4.63
C VAL A 18 36.78 5.45 -3.46
N PHE A 19 35.74 4.64 -3.41
CA PHE A 19 35.61 3.48 -2.52
C PHE A 19 35.55 2.21 -3.38
N GLU A 20 36.46 1.28 -3.09
CA GLU A 20 36.52 -0.03 -3.73
C GLU A 20 36.14 -1.12 -2.74
N PHE A 21 35.10 -1.89 -3.07
CA PHE A 21 34.56 -2.93 -2.20
C PHE A 21 34.77 -4.30 -2.81
N PRO A 22 35.48 -5.20 -2.13
CA PRO A 22 35.65 -6.56 -2.60
C PRO A 22 34.34 -7.37 -2.54
N ALA A 23 34.25 -8.41 -3.37
CA ALA A 23 33.13 -9.33 -3.37
C ALA A 23 32.98 -10.05 -2.01
N PRO A 24 31.74 -10.21 -1.52
CA PRO A 24 31.51 -11.04 -0.33
C PRO A 24 31.85 -12.49 -0.63
N ASN A 25 32.32 -13.21 0.39
CA ASN A 25 32.63 -14.64 0.28
C ASN A 25 32.06 -15.39 1.50
N LYS A 26 32.16 -16.71 1.51
CA LYS A 26 31.59 -17.58 2.55
C LYS A 26 32.06 -17.25 3.99
N SER A 27 33.15 -16.54 4.16
CA SER A 27 33.72 -16.20 5.49
C SER A 27 33.68 -14.73 5.80
N LYS A 28 33.61 -13.86 4.80
CA LYS A 28 33.71 -12.41 4.94
C LYS A 28 32.64 -11.73 4.07
N ASN A 29 31.87 -10.83 4.68
CA ASN A 29 30.80 -10.11 4.01
C ASN A 29 30.65 -8.66 4.46
N ILE A 30 31.40 -8.22 5.47
CA ILE A 30 31.26 -6.90 6.09
C ILE A 30 32.31 -5.93 5.56
N ILE A 31 31.87 -4.73 5.24
CA ILE A 31 32.70 -3.56 4.97
C ILE A 31 32.40 -2.51 6.04
N LEU A 32 33.43 -1.99 6.68
CA LEU A 32 33.31 -0.97 7.72
C LEU A 32 33.81 0.36 7.22
N ILE A 33 33.00 1.41 7.34
CA ILE A 33 33.41 2.79 7.08
C ILE A 33 33.22 3.57 8.37
N GLY A 34 34.31 3.83 9.06
CA GLY A 34 34.35 4.58 10.30
C GLY A 34 34.54 6.09 10.07
N GLY A 35 33.94 6.90 10.93
CA GLY A 35 34.16 8.35 10.90
C GLY A 35 33.40 9.07 12.02
N MET A 36 33.90 10.22 12.43
CA MET A 36 33.22 11.07 13.40
C MET A 36 31.97 11.71 12.82
N ASN A 37 31.14 12.32 13.66
CA ASN A 37 29.95 13.04 13.19
C ASN A 37 30.33 14.20 12.26
N GLY A 38 29.59 14.37 11.16
CA GLY A 38 29.90 15.40 10.17
C GLY A 38 30.98 15.00 9.14
N TYR A 39 31.64 13.85 9.27
CA TYR A 39 32.69 13.40 8.34
C TYR A 39 32.17 12.73 7.06
N GLY A 40 30.91 12.88 6.74
CA GLY A 40 30.35 12.48 5.44
C GLY A 40 29.88 11.04 5.34
N LYS A 41 29.72 10.29 6.45
CA LYS A 41 29.14 8.93 6.42
C LYS A 41 27.80 8.89 5.70
N THR A 42 26.85 9.68 6.17
CA THR A 42 25.52 9.77 5.57
C THR A 42 25.57 10.24 4.11
N SER A 43 26.55 11.07 3.75
CA SER A 43 26.71 11.50 2.35
C SER A 43 27.01 10.34 1.41
N ILE A 44 27.63 9.26 1.89
CA ILE A 44 27.84 8.03 1.09
C ILE A 44 26.49 7.35 0.82
N LEU A 45 25.63 7.22 1.83
CA LEU A 45 24.29 6.65 1.69
C LEU A 45 23.44 7.48 0.71
N GLU A 46 23.44 8.80 0.86
CA GLU A 46 22.73 9.72 -0.03
C GLU A 46 23.28 9.67 -1.47
N ALA A 47 24.60 9.54 -1.64
CA ALA A 47 25.23 9.38 -2.94
C ALA A 47 24.80 8.07 -3.62
N LEU A 48 24.68 6.97 -2.88
CA LEU A 48 24.16 5.72 -3.40
C LEU A 48 22.72 5.86 -3.87
N TYR A 49 21.87 6.50 -3.08
CA TYR A 49 20.49 6.78 -3.48
C TYR A 49 20.42 7.61 -4.77
N LEU A 50 21.15 8.72 -4.82
CA LEU A 50 21.16 9.59 -6.01
C LEU A 50 21.78 8.91 -7.23
N GLY A 51 22.90 8.24 -7.06
CA GLY A 51 23.60 7.55 -8.15
C GLY A 51 22.74 6.46 -8.77
N LEU A 52 22.02 5.72 -7.94
CA LEU A 52 21.17 4.60 -8.39
C LEU A 52 19.82 5.07 -8.92
N PHE A 53 19.12 5.93 -8.19
CA PHE A 53 17.70 6.22 -8.43
C PHE A 53 17.42 7.64 -8.94
N GLY A 54 18.41 8.55 -8.96
CA GLY A 54 18.23 9.92 -9.47
C GLY A 54 17.07 10.66 -8.78
N LYS A 55 16.10 11.12 -9.55
CA LYS A 55 14.92 11.85 -9.04
C LYS A 55 14.06 11.01 -8.08
N ASP A 56 13.99 9.71 -8.30
CA ASP A 56 13.19 8.79 -7.48
C ASP A 56 13.82 8.56 -6.09
N ALA A 57 15.05 9.02 -5.87
CA ALA A 57 15.71 9.02 -4.57
C ALA A 57 15.14 10.04 -3.58
N VAL A 58 14.56 11.15 -4.07
CA VAL A 58 14.16 12.31 -3.25
C VAL A 58 13.25 11.95 -2.06
N PRO A 59 12.21 11.13 -2.22
CA PRO A 59 11.34 10.74 -1.11
C PRO A 59 12.10 10.03 0.03
N HIS A 60 13.25 9.45 -0.27
CA HIS A 60 14.06 8.64 0.64
C HIS A 60 15.27 9.39 1.22
N LEU A 61 15.55 10.58 0.68
CA LEU A 61 16.68 11.44 1.13
C LEU A 61 16.27 12.48 2.18
N SER A 62 14.98 12.57 2.50
CA SER A 62 14.44 13.60 3.40
C SER A 62 14.70 13.25 4.86
N ARG A 63 15.71 13.84 5.46
CA ARG A 63 15.86 13.89 6.92
C ARG A 63 14.80 14.81 7.56
N ALA A 64 14.51 14.57 8.83
CA ALA A 64 13.62 15.41 9.63
C ALA A 64 14.08 16.88 9.55
N GLY A 65 13.37 17.70 8.78
CA GLY A 65 13.69 19.11 8.49
C GLY A 65 13.78 19.45 7.00
N LEU A 66 14.06 18.49 6.11
CA LEU A 66 14.16 18.70 4.67
C LEU A 66 12.94 18.11 3.90
N LYS A 67 11.90 17.73 4.58
CA LYS A 67 10.71 17.05 4.00
C LYS A 67 9.99 17.77 2.85
N ASN A 68 10.37 19.01 2.55
CA ASN A 68 9.78 19.81 1.47
C ASN A 68 10.80 20.36 0.46
N THR A 69 12.05 19.88 0.46
CA THR A 69 13.02 20.30 -0.54
C THR A 69 12.86 19.48 -1.80
N GLY A 70 12.54 20.13 -2.92
CA GLY A 70 12.50 19.47 -4.22
C GLY A 70 13.88 18.98 -4.68
N TYR A 71 13.92 18.10 -5.67
CA TYR A 71 15.13 17.51 -6.24
C TYR A 71 16.21 18.54 -6.56
N ARG A 72 15.80 19.66 -7.20
CA ARG A 72 16.71 20.76 -7.55
C ARG A 72 17.39 21.35 -6.33
N SER A 73 16.64 21.69 -5.29
CA SER A 73 17.18 22.27 -4.06
C SER A 73 18.12 21.30 -3.33
N PHE A 74 17.82 20.01 -3.37
CA PHE A 74 18.72 19.00 -2.80
C PHE A 74 20.07 18.98 -3.55
N LEU A 75 20.07 18.98 -4.89
CA LEU A 75 21.28 18.97 -5.71
C LEU A 75 22.15 20.23 -5.49
N GLU A 76 21.51 21.39 -5.45
CA GLU A 76 22.19 22.67 -5.19
C GLU A 76 22.90 22.67 -3.81
N ASN A 77 22.26 22.08 -2.79
CA ASN A 77 22.85 21.91 -1.46
C ASN A 77 23.88 20.76 -1.39
N ALA A 78 23.87 19.83 -2.32
CA ALA A 78 24.81 18.72 -2.37
C ALA A 78 26.10 19.05 -3.11
N LEU A 79 26.17 20.15 -3.85
CA LEU A 79 27.39 20.57 -4.53
C LEU A 79 28.47 20.96 -3.53
N HIS A 80 29.67 20.43 -3.69
CA HIS A 80 30.81 20.74 -2.82
C HIS A 80 31.17 22.24 -2.85
N GLY A 81 31.33 22.87 -1.70
CA GLY A 81 31.49 24.31 -1.56
C GLY A 81 32.69 24.93 -2.33
N ASN A 82 33.70 24.13 -2.71
CA ASN A 82 34.83 24.58 -3.54
C ASN A 82 34.69 24.28 -5.02
N ALA A 83 33.61 23.60 -5.45
CA ALA A 83 33.50 23.21 -6.84
C ALA A 83 33.48 24.42 -7.79
N LEU A 84 32.66 25.39 -7.51
CA LEU A 84 32.52 26.61 -8.34
C LEU A 84 33.78 27.51 -8.28
N LYS A 85 34.45 27.57 -7.13
CA LYS A 85 35.71 28.35 -6.98
C LYS A 85 36.84 27.81 -7.85
N ASN A 86 36.80 26.52 -8.16
CA ASN A 86 37.78 25.83 -8.98
C ASN A 86 37.37 25.70 -10.44
N ASN A 87 36.36 26.48 -10.90
CA ASN A 87 35.75 26.38 -12.25
C ASN A 87 35.26 24.95 -12.57
N ARG A 88 34.81 24.22 -11.54
CA ARG A 88 34.22 22.89 -11.67
C ARG A 88 32.73 23.01 -11.44
N ASP A 89 31.98 23.08 -12.51
CA ASP A 89 30.53 23.24 -12.54
C ASP A 89 29.77 21.92 -12.60
N MET A 90 30.44 20.81 -12.26
CA MET A 90 29.90 19.46 -12.35
C MET A 90 30.07 18.72 -11.00
N MET A 91 29.01 18.05 -10.62
CA MET A 91 28.97 17.05 -9.56
C MET A 91 28.70 15.67 -10.18
N SER A 92 29.34 14.62 -9.73
CA SER A 92 29.03 13.27 -10.22
C SER A 92 29.13 12.19 -9.14
N VAL A 93 28.28 11.18 -9.34
CA VAL A 93 28.29 9.93 -8.58
C VAL A 93 28.32 8.78 -9.57
N ALA A 94 29.32 7.92 -9.44
CA ALA A 94 29.39 6.66 -10.20
C ALA A 94 29.31 5.47 -9.24
N VAL A 95 28.42 4.53 -9.54
CA VAL A 95 28.23 3.28 -8.77
C VAL A 95 28.41 2.10 -9.69
N GLN A 96 29.29 1.20 -9.33
CA GLN A 96 29.48 -0.08 -10.02
C GLN A 96 28.86 -1.21 -9.21
N ILE A 97 27.94 -1.95 -9.84
CA ILE A 97 27.25 -3.10 -9.27
C ILE A 97 27.64 -4.33 -10.05
N ASN A 98 27.99 -5.39 -9.37
CA ASN A 98 28.25 -6.69 -9.97
C ASN A 98 27.13 -7.67 -9.61
N THR A 99 26.58 -8.37 -10.59
CA THR A 99 25.48 -9.33 -10.43
C THR A 99 25.95 -10.77 -10.38
N GLY A 100 27.17 -11.02 -10.86
CA GLY A 100 27.85 -12.31 -10.88
C GLY A 100 29.35 -12.12 -11.10
N ASP A 101 30.09 -13.21 -11.31
CA ASP A 101 31.55 -13.14 -11.44
C ASP A 101 32.02 -12.36 -12.68
N TYR A 102 31.17 -12.23 -13.71
CA TYR A 102 31.53 -11.64 -15.00
C TYR A 102 30.57 -10.56 -15.51
N GLU A 103 29.47 -10.35 -14.84
CA GLU A 103 28.42 -9.41 -15.29
C GLU A 103 28.18 -8.32 -14.27
N GLY A 104 28.05 -7.08 -14.72
CA GLY A 104 27.76 -5.95 -13.86
C GLY A 104 27.31 -4.71 -14.63
N PHE A 105 27.07 -3.64 -13.89
CA PHE A 105 26.66 -2.35 -14.42
C PHE A 105 27.48 -1.23 -13.79
N ILE A 106 27.88 -0.23 -14.57
CA ILE A 106 28.41 1.05 -14.08
C ILE A 106 27.34 2.10 -14.38
N ILE A 107 26.84 2.75 -13.35
CA ILE A 107 25.87 3.83 -13.43
C ILE A 107 26.62 5.10 -13.03
N THR A 108 26.70 6.06 -13.92
CA THR A 108 27.30 7.37 -13.68
C THR A 108 26.27 8.45 -13.90
N ARG A 109 25.94 9.20 -12.86
CA ARG A 109 25.11 10.39 -12.96
C ARG A 109 25.97 11.63 -12.79
N LYS A 110 25.77 12.61 -13.66
CA LYS A 110 26.44 13.89 -13.67
C LYS A 110 25.40 14.98 -13.63
N TRP A 111 25.60 15.93 -12.73
CA TRP A 111 24.74 17.12 -12.59
C TRP A 111 25.58 18.35 -12.88
N TYR A 112 25.09 19.20 -13.76
CA TYR A 112 25.75 20.43 -14.19
C TYR A 112 25.10 21.63 -13.53
N PHE A 113 25.92 22.58 -13.15
CA PHE A 113 25.52 23.79 -12.43
C PHE A 113 26.04 25.03 -13.17
N ASN A 114 25.30 26.12 -13.05
CA ASN A 114 25.79 27.41 -13.56
C ASN A 114 26.84 28.00 -12.60
N LYS A 115 27.45 29.13 -12.99
CA LYS A 115 28.48 29.81 -12.21
C LYS A 115 28.03 30.28 -10.81
N ILE A 116 26.75 30.34 -10.55
CA ILE A 116 26.14 30.75 -9.27
C ILE A 116 25.78 29.53 -8.41
N GLY A 117 25.88 28.29 -8.95
CA GLY A 117 25.59 27.05 -8.23
C GLY A 117 24.17 26.55 -8.42
N HIS A 118 23.39 27.12 -9.34
CA HIS A 118 22.07 26.60 -9.64
C HIS A 118 22.15 25.42 -10.63
N TYR A 119 21.39 24.38 -10.33
CA TYR A 119 21.27 23.19 -11.16
C TYR A 119 20.71 23.53 -12.56
N VAL A 120 21.34 23.00 -13.59
CA VAL A 120 20.98 23.21 -15.00
C VAL A 120 20.42 21.94 -15.61
N GLU A 121 21.23 20.87 -15.65
CA GLU A 121 20.87 19.62 -16.32
C GLU A 121 21.52 18.39 -15.68
N GLU A 122 21.02 17.21 -16.01
CA GLU A 122 21.53 15.92 -15.57
C GLU A 122 21.82 15.02 -16.77
N ASP A 123 22.96 14.35 -16.72
CA ASP A 123 23.33 13.31 -17.67
C ASP A 123 23.49 11.97 -16.92
N THR A 124 22.89 10.91 -17.43
CA THR A 124 22.96 9.58 -16.86
C THR A 124 23.54 8.60 -17.87
N LEU A 125 24.66 8.00 -17.54
CA LEU A 125 25.35 7.02 -18.36
C LEU A 125 25.33 5.66 -17.66
N ILE A 126 24.82 4.65 -18.33
CA ILE A 126 24.87 3.26 -17.83
C ILE A 126 25.65 2.41 -18.82
N TYR A 127 26.60 1.66 -18.31
CA TYR A 127 27.38 0.68 -19.05
C TYR A 127 27.17 -0.70 -18.48
N THR A 128 27.01 -1.71 -19.34
CA THR A 128 27.20 -3.10 -18.92
C THR A 128 28.70 -3.39 -18.78
N VAL A 129 29.05 -4.19 -17.79
CA VAL A 129 30.42 -4.61 -17.53
C VAL A 129 30.50 -6.12 -17.71
N GLU A 130 31.31 -6.57 -18.66
CA GLU A 130 31.61 -7.99 -18.86
C GLU A 130 33.11 -8.22 -18.64
N MET A 131 33.48 -9.18 -17.81
CA MET A 131 34.88 -9.47 -17.43
C MET A 131 35.65 -8.24 -16.95
N GLY A 132 34.99 -7.33 -16.24
CA GLY A 132 35.59 -6.10 -15.72
C GLY A 132 35.75 -4.96 -16.75
N VAL A 133 35.35 -5.15 -18.00
CA VAL A 133 35.48 -4.15 -19.07
C VAL A 133 34.12 -3.54 -19.39
N PRO A 134 33.98 -2.19 -19.35
CA PRO A 134 32.77 -1.51 -19.79
C PRO A 134 32.46 -1.77 -21.27
N LYS A 135 31.23 -2.14 -21.57
CA LYS A 135 30.72 -2.34 -22.94
C LYS A 135 29.99 -1.09 -23.44
N LYS A 136 29.08 -1.28 -24.41
CA LYS A 136 28.31 -0.18 -25.00
C LYS A 136 27.41 0.52 -23.96
N PRO A 137 27.30 1.85 -24.03
CA PRO A 137 26.37 2.57 -23.17
C PRO A 137 24.92 2.21 -23.50
N ILE A 138 24.11 2.14 -22.47
CA ILE A 138 22.67 1.88 -22.56
C ILE A 138 21.97 3.24 -22.70
N PRO A 139 20.96 3.39 -23.59
CA PRO A 139 20.19 4.63 -23.70
C PRO A 139 19.50 4.99 -22.39
N ASN A 140 19.48 6.28 -22.04
CA ASN A 140 18.89 6.81 -20.80
C ASN A 140 17.43 6.40 -20.58
N GLU A 141 16.66 6.26 -21.67
CA GLU A 141 15.25 5.85 -21.64
C GLU A 141 15.04 4.44 -21.02
N ARG A 142 16.05 3.57 -21.14
CA ARG A 142 16.03 2.20 -20.58
C ARG A 142 16.77 2.07 -19.26
N ALA A 143 17.40 3.14 -18.79
CA ALA A 143 18.24 3.12 -17.60
C ALA A 143 17.46 2.66 -16.34
N ASN A 144 16.31 3.25 -16.11
CA ASN A 144 15.47 2.91 -14.96
C ASN A 144 14.89 1.49 -15.07
N GLU A 145 14.45 1.09 -16.26
CA GLU A 145 13.94 -0.29 -16.50
C GLU A 145 14.99 -1.36 -16.16
N ILE A 146 16.25 -1.11 -16.54
CA ILE A 146 17.35 -2.03 -16.27
C ILE A 146 17.69 -2.09 -14.79
N LEU A 147 17.71 -0.93 -14.12
CA LEU A 147 17.93 -0.89 -12.67
C LEU A 147 16.82 -1.61 -11.91
N GLU A 148 15.57 -1.39 -12.29
CA GLU A 148 14.42 -2.11 -11.68
C GLU A 148 14.47 -3.62 -11.94
N GLN A 149 14.91 -4.02 -13.12
CA GLN A 149 14.98 -5.43 -13.52
C GLN A 149 16.15 -6.18 -12.89
N TYR A 150 17.33 -5.55 -12.82
CA TYR A 150 18.58 -6.21 -12.44
C TYR A 150 19.14 -5.82 -11.09
N PHE A 151 18.58 -4.80 -10.44
CA PHE A 151 19.02 -4.38 -9.12
C PHE A 151 17.84 -4.37 -8.13
N ILE A 152 17.37 -3.20 -7.72
CA ILE A 152 16.26 -3.02 -6.78
C ILE A 152 15.42 -1.84 -7.26
N PRO A 153 14.08 -1.95 -7.33
CA PRO A 153 13.22 -0.81 -7.57
C PRO A 153 13.42 0.29 -6.51
N ALA A 154 13.31 1.56 -6.90
CA ALA A 154 13.55 2.71 -6.01
C ALA A 154 12.72 2.67 -4.72
N HIS A 155 11.45 2.26 -4.81
CA HIS A 155 10.54 2.16 -3.65
C HIS A 155 10.93 1.06 -2.65
N LEU A 156 11.80 0.12 -3.03
CA LEU A 156 12.33 -0.93 -2.16
C LEU A 156 13.70 -0.59 -1.57
N ALA A 157 14.36 0.43 -2.11
CA ALA A 157 15.68 0.85 -1.64
C ALA A 157 15.77 1.09 -0.12
N PRO A 158 14.75 1.67 0.56
CA PRO A 158 14.78 1.88 2.01
C PRO A 158 14.89 0.60 2.86
N PHE A 159 14.61 -0.56 2.29
CA PHE A 159 14.79 -1.85 2.97
C PHE A 159 16.21 -2.40 2.85
N PHE A 160 17.05 -1.79 2.02
CA PHE A 160 18.42 -2.20 1.80
C PHE A 160 19.44 -1.09 2.12
N PHE A 161 19.02 0.16 1.96
CA PHE A 161 19.82 1.36 2.22
C PHE A 161 19.09 2.23 3.24
N PHE A 162 19.49 2.22 4.49
CA PHE A 162 18.77 2.94 5.53
C PHE A 162 19.67 3.51 6.62
N ASP A 163 19.19 4.54 7.29
CA ASP A 163 19.75 5.08 8.50
C ASP A 163 19.13 4.36 9.71
N GLY A 164 19.97 3.75 10.55
CA GLY A 164 19.53 3.03 11.74
C GLY A 164 18.82 3.91 12.77
N GLU A 165 19.02 5.23 12.75
CA GLU A 165 18.25 6.16 13.58
C GLU A 165 16.85 6.45 13.01
N GLU A 166 16.71 6.51 11.68
CA GLU A 166 15.43 6.72 11.00
C GLU A 166 14.54 5.47 10.99
N VAL A 167 15.12 4.29 11.16
CA VAL A 167 14.41 3.03 11.30
C VAL A 167 13.30 3.09 12.37
N LYS A 168 13.38 4.01 13.32
CA LYS A 168 12.30 4.31 14.28
C LYS A 168 11.05 4.90 13.63
N SER A 169 11.20 5.77 12.65
CA SER A 169 10.04 6.34 11.95
C SER A 169 9.29 5.25 11.18
N LEU A 170 10.02 4.22 10.73
CA LEU A 170 9.48 2.99 10.16
C LEU A 170 8.67 2.18 11.19
N ALA A 171 9.01 2.26 12.46
CA ALA A 171 8.35 1.50 13.51
C ALA A 171 7.11 2.19 14.11
N SER A 172 7.01 3.53 14.09
CA SER A 172 6.05 4.25 14.90
C SER A 172 4.82 4.82 14.18
N GLN A 173 4.95 5.44 13.01
CA GLN A 173 3.83 6.16 12.37
C GLN A 173 3.37 5.60 11.02
N ASN A 174 4.28 5.00 10.22
CA ASN A 174 3.98 4.48 8.90
C ASN A 174 4.19 2.96 8.79
N ARG A 175 4.19 2.27 9.91
CA ARG A 175 4.49 0.84 10.01
C ARG A 175 3.61 -0.02 9.10
N ILE A 176 2.30 0.19 9.15
CA ILE A 176 1.33 -0.56 8.36
C ILE A 176 1.57 -0.35 6.87
N GLU A 177 1.76 0.91 6.47
CA GLU A 177 1.96 1.28 5.08
C GLU A 177 3.27 0.73 4.52
N GLN A 178 4.34 0.76 5.31
CA GLN A 178 5.64 0.25 4.89
C GLN A 178 5.70 -1.27 4.84
N ILE A 179 5.08 -1.96 5.81
CA ILE A 179 4.92 -3.41 5.72
C ILE A 179 4.16 -3.74 4.44
N LYS A 180 3.06 -3.03 4.16
CA LYS A 180 2.25 -3.22 2.96
C LYS A 180 3.05 -2.95 1.68
N MET A 181 3.76 -1.82 1.60
CA MET A 181 4.61 -1.50 0.45
C MET A 181 5.74 -2.53 0.27
N GLY A 182 6.41 -2.92 1.35
CA GLY A 182 7.43 -3.97 1.32
C GLY A 182 6.87 -5.31 0.86
N MET A 183 5.68 -5.67 1.33
CA MET A 183 4.98 -6.88 0.91
C MET A 183 4.58 -6.81 -0.56
N GLU A 184 3.94 -5.76 -1.02
CA GLU A 184 3.50 -5.60 -2.41
C GLU A 184 4.68 -5.59 -3.39
N GLY A 185 5.74 -4.85 -3.06
CA GLY A 185 6.94 -4.73 -3.89
C GLY A 185 7.82 -5.98 -3.92
N LEU A 186 8.21 -6.45 -2.73
CA LEU A 186 9.15 -7.58 -2.62
C LEU A 186 8.51 -8.93 -2.89
N LEU A 187 7.20 -9.07 -2.79
CA LEU A 187 6.51 -10.34 -2.98
C LEU A 187 6.01 -10.58 -4.41
N GLY A 188 6.34 -9.69 -5.34
CA GLY A 188 6.00 -9.82 -6.76
C GLY A 188 4.51 -9.57 -7.08
N VAL A 189 3.71 -9.06 -6.15
CA VAL A 189 2.29 -8.74 -6.37
C VAL A 189 2.14 -7.62 -7.40
N ILE A 190 3.07 -6.66 -7.41
CA ILE A 190 3.10 -5.56 -8.40
C ILE A 190 3.20 -6.12 -9.81
N ILE A 191 4.04 -7.13 -10.05
CA ILE A 191 4.21 -7.76 -11.37
C ILE A 191 2.90 -8.39 -11.85
N LEU A 192 2.16 -9.03 -10.96
CA LEU A 192 0.87 -9.63 -11.28
C LEU A 192 -0.20 -8.57 -11.59
N ARG A 193 -0.20 -7.45 -10.86
CA ARG A 193 -1.09 -6.30 -11.15
C ARG A 193 -0.77 -5.69 -12.50
N GLU A 194 0.51 -5.47 -12.80
CA GLU A 194 0.95 -4.94 -14.10
C GLU A 194 0.62 -5.90 -15.25
N LEU A 195 0.83 -7.20 -15.07
CA LEU A 195 0.43 -8.22 -16.03
C LEU A 195 -1.09 -8.18 -16.28
N LYS A 196 -1.90 -8.06 -15.22
CA LYS A 196 -3.36 -7.89 -15.33
C LYS A 196 -3.70 -6.68 -16.19
N LYS A 197 -3.04 -5.52 -15.95
CA LYS A 197 -3.26 -4.27 -16.69
C LYS A 197 -2.85 -4.42 -18.17
N ARG A 198 -1.71 -5.03 -18.45
CA ARG A 198 -1.26 -5.29 -19.84
C ARG A 198 -2.20 -6.25 -20.58
N LEU A 199 -2.73 -7.25 -19.89
CA LEU A 199 -3.74 -8.14 -20.47
C LEU A 199 -5.05 -7.39 -20.78
N GLN A 200 -5.46 -6.43 -19.95
CA GLN A 200 -6.60 -5.55 -20.24
C GLN A 200 -6.34 -4.71 -21.49
N GLN A 201 -5.18 -4.06 -21.59
CA GLN A 201 -4.81 -3.28 -22.78
C GLN A 201 -4.74 -4.14 -24.04
N PHE A 202 -4.20 -5.36 -23.95
CA PHE A 202 -4.19 -6.33 -25.05
C PHE A 202 -5.60 -6.67 -25.54
N GLN A 203 -6.55 -6.88 -24.63
CA GLN A 203 -7.95 -7.16 -24.96
C GLN A 203 -8.60 -5.95 -25.66
N ILE A 204 -8.40 -4.74 -25.15
CA ILE A 204 -8.89 -3.50 -25.77
C ILE A 204 -8.37 -3.40 -27.20
N HIS A 205 -7.06 -3.61 -27.40
CA HIS A 205 -6.43 -3.47 -28.71
C HIS A 205 -6.90 -4.54 -29.74
N LYS A 206 -7.11 -5.78 -29.27
CA LYS A 206 -7.60 -6.87 -30.14
C LYS A 206 -9.09 -6.72 -30.49
N ARG A 207 -9.90 -6.08 -29.66
CA ARG A 207 -11.32 -5.80 -29.94
C ARG A 207 -11.51 -4.67 -30.96
N GLN A 208 -10.57 -3.76 -31.13
CA GLN A 208 -10.66 -2.66 -32.10
C GLN A 208 -10.63 -3.08 -33.58
N GLY A 209 -10.34 -4.36 -33.87
CA GLY A 209 -10.15 -4.87 -35.24
C GLY A 209 -11.28 -5.73 -35.83
N VAL A 210 -12.42 -5.92 -35.14
CA VAL A 210 -13.48 -6.86 -35.59
C VAL A 210 -14.82 -6.13 -35.58
N ALA A 211 -15.51 -6.15 -36.71
CA ALA A 211 -16.76 -5.41 -36.93
C ALA A 211 -17.95 -6.34 -37.16
N ASN A 212 -18.79 -6.55 -36.12
CA ASN A 212 -20.16 -7.10 -36.22
C ASN A 212 -21.05 -6.49 -35.13
N ILE A 213 -22.36 -6.37 -35.40
CA ILE A 213 -23.34 -5.62 -34.55
C ILE A 213 -23.44 -6.19 -33.12
N ASP A 214 -23.33 -7.49 -32.92
CA ASP A 214 -23.28 -8.11 -31.56
C ASP A 214 -21.98 -7.81 -30.83
N GLU A 215 -20.91 -7.51 -31.54
CA GLU A 215 -19.62 -7.12 -31.01
C GLU A 215 -19.61 -5.68 -30.49
N GLU A 216 -20.38 -4.78 -31.11
CA GLU A 216 -20.51 -3.38 -30.71
C GLU A 216 -21.17 -3.27 -29.32
N LYS A 217 -22.24 -4.04 -29.10
CA LYS A 217 -22.93 -4.07 -27.80
C LYS A 217 -22.03 -4.64 -26.69
N HIS A 218 -21.32 -5.71 -26.98
CA HIS A 218 -20.36 -6.32 -26.05
C HIS A 218 -19.17 -5.39 -25.78
N ARG A 219 -18.68 -4.66 -26.77
CA ARG A 219 -17.63 -3.65 -26.67
C ARG A 219 -18.07 -2.49 -25.78
N ASN A 220 -19.25 -1.95 -26.01
CA ASN A 220 -19.79 -0.83 -25.23
C ASN A 220 -19.93 -1.21 -23.76
N LEU A 221 -20.40 -2.41 -23.44
CA LEU A 221 -20.48 -2.92 -22.06
C LEU A 221 -19.10 -3.08 -21.41
N PHE A 222 -18.11 -3.51 -22.19
CA PHE A 222 -16.74 -3.62 -21.68
C PHE A 222 -16.10 -2.26 -21.41
N ASP A 223 -16.26 -1.33 -22.33
CA ASP A 223 -15.71 0.03 -22.20
C ASP A 223 -16.38 0.75 -21.02
N GLU A 224 -17.69 0.58 -20.84
CA GLU A 224 -18.44 1.11 -19.70
C GLU A 224 -17.96 0.50 -18.37
N LEU A 225 -17.80 -0.83 -18.30
CA LEU A 225 -17.27 -1.52 -17.14
C LEU A 225 -15.86 -1.04 -16.80
N THR A 226 -14.99 -0.93 -17.81
CA THR A 226 -13.61 -0.48 -17.62
C THR A 226 -13.53 0.97 -17.11
N MET A 227 -14.41 1.84 -17.65
CA MET A 227 -14.51 3.23 -17.18
C MET A 227 -14.98 3.30 -15.72
N LYS A 228 -16.00 2.52 -15.36
CA LYS A 228 -16.54 2.50 -13.98
C LYS A 228 -15.56 1.87 -12.98
N GLU A 229 -14.82 0.84 -13.38
CA GLU A 229 -13.73 0.27 -12.55
C GLU A 229 -12.61 1.29 -12.31
N ALA A 230 -12.21 2.06 -13.34
CA ALA A 230 -11.19 3.11 -13.19
C ALA A 230 -11.71 4.31 -12.35
N GLU A 231 -12.99 4.62 -12.42
CA GLU A 231 -13.63 5.64 -11.58
C GLU A 231 -13.66 5.19 -10.12
N LEU A 232 -14.03 3.94 -9.86
CA LEU A 232 -14.02 3.34 -8.52
C LEU A 232 -12.61 3.34 -7.92
N GLU A 233 -11.59 2.96 -8.69
CA GLU A 233 -10.20 2.97 -8.24
C GLU A 233 -9.76 4.38 -7.81
N LYS A 234 -10.09 5.41 -8.60
CA LYS A 234 -9.78 6.81 -8.25
C LYS A 234 -10.46 7.28 -6.96
N ILE A 235 -11.69 6.84 -6.72
CA ILE A 235 -12.43 7.23 -5.52
C ILE A 235 -11.90 6.47 -4.30
N ILE A 236 -11.50 5.21 -4.46
CA ILE A 236 -10.80 4.45 -3.41
C ILE A 236 -9.48 5.13 -3.04
N ASP A 237 -8.72 5.62 -4.01
CA ASP A 237 -7.48 6.38 -3.74
C ASP A 237 -7.76 7.68 -2.98
N LYS A 238 -8.85 8.40 -3.32
CA LYS A 238 -9.30 9.58 -2.56
C LYS A 238 -9.70 9.21 -1.13
N LYS A 239 -10.40 8.08 -0.94
CA LYS A 239 -10.75 7.54 0.38
C LYS A 239 -9.50 7.33 1.22
N LEU A 240 -8.51 6.60 0.68
CA LEU A 240 -7.24 6.33 1.34
C LEU A 240 -6.46 7.61 1.70
N SER A 241 -6.49 8.61 0.82
CA SER A 241 -5.88 9.92 1.10
C SER A 241 -6.58 10.64 2.25
N CYS A 242 -7.91 10.67 2.24
CA CYS A 242 -8.71 11.28 3.30
C CYS A 242 -8.51 10.58 4.66
N GLU A 243 -8.48 9.26 4.68
CA GLU A 243 -8.17 8.47 5.89
C GLU A 243 -6.78 8.77 6.45
N LYS A 244 -5.78 8.97 5.57
CA LYS A 244 -4.43 9.38 5.99
C LYS A 244 -4.42 10.77 6.62
N GLU A 245 -5.14 11.72 6.04
CA GLU A 245 -5.26 13.07 6.58
C GLU A 245 -5.94 13.05 7.95
N ILE A 246 -7.04 12.33 8.10
CA ILE A 246 -7.74 12.12 9.37
C ILE A 246 -6.78 11.55 10.41
N LYS A 247 -6.04 10.51 10.07
CA LYS A 247 -5.09 9.88 10.98
C LYS A 247 -3.97 10.84 11.40
N SER A 248 -3.47 11.67 10.47
CA SER A 248 -2.45 12.67 10.77
C SER A 248 -2.98 13.75 11.73
N LEU A 249 -4.23 14.21 11.54
CA LEU A 249 -4.89 15.16 12.41
C LEU A 249 -5.14 14.58 13.81
N GLN A 250 -5.54 13.31 13.90
CA GLN A 250 -5.71 12.61 15.17
C GLN A 250 -4.39 12.51 15.97
N ILE A 251 -3.27 12.25 15.28
CA ILE A 251 -1.94 12.22 15.90
C ILE A 251 -1.58 13.62 16.43
N GLN A 252 -1.82 14.67 15.64
CA GLN A 252 -1.57 16.05 16.06
C GLN A 252 -2.45 16.44 17.26
N GLN A 253 -3.71 16.05 17.26
CA GLN A 253 -4.63 16.27 18.38
C GLN A 253 -4.14 15.58 19.66
N ASN A 254 -3.68 14.31 19.55
CA ASN A 254 -3.13 13.57 20.68
C ASN A 254 -1.83 14.20 21.21
N ASP A 255 -0.93 14.67 20.32
CA ASP A 255 0.31 15.33 20.73
C ASP A 255 0.02 16.65 21.45
N LEU A 256 -0.92 17.46 20.94
CA LEU A 256 -1.37 18.70 21.60
C LEU A 256 -2.03 18.40 22.95
N THR A 257 -2.86 17.37 23.03
CA THR A 257 -3.46 16.92 24.28
C THR A 257 -2.40 16.55 25.30
N ASN A 258 -1.39 15.79 24.90
CA ASN A 258 -0.27 15.41 25.76
C ASN A 258 0.57 16.63 26.21
N ARG A 259 0.75 17.63 25.34
CA ARG A 259 1.45 18.89 25.70
C ARG A 259 0.65 19.70 26.69
N ILE A 260 -0.67 19.85 26.49
CA ILE A 260 -1.56 20.52 27.45
C ILE A 260 -1.50 19.79 28.80
N LEU A 261 -1.54 18.44 28.80
CA LEU A 261 -1.43 17.62 29.99
C LEU A 261 -0.08 17.76 30.70
N SER A 262 1.03 17.94 29.95
CA SER A 262 2.37 18.10 30.52
C SER A 262 2.60 19.47 31.16
N LEU A 263 1.93 20.51 30.67
CA LEU A 263 1.99 21.87 31.24
C LEU A 263 1.21 21.95 32.56
N GLY A 264 0.31 21.00 32.83
CA GLY A 264 -0.57 20.95 33.99
C GLY A 264 0.01 20.42 35.30
N GLY A 265 1.32 20.26 35.44
CA GLY A 265 1.97 19.57 36.57
C GLY A 265 2.05 20.32 37.93
N GLY A 266 1.35 21.39 38.18
CA GLY A 266 1.67 22.24 39.36
C GLY A 266 0.58 22.90 40.18
N GLY A 267 -0.70 22.59 40.02
CA GLY A 267 -1.73 23.25 40.87
C GLY A 267 -3.11 22.61 40.76
N GLY A 268 -3.92 22.64 41.83
CA GLY A 268 -5.24 21.99 41.92
C GLY A 268 -6.22 22.34 40.79
N ASP A 269 -6.15 23.57 40.25
CA ASP A 269 -7.02 24.01 39.14
C ASP A 269 -6.64 23.38 37.81
N ILE A 270 -5.39 22.96 37.64
CA ILE A 270 -4.83 22.36 36.43
C ILE A 270 -5.11 20.83 36.40
N ALA A 271 -5.19 20.18 37.57
CA ALA A 271 -5.69 18.80 37.64
C ALA A 271 -7.16 18.72 37.19
N SER A 272 -7.97 19.73 37.55
CA SER A 272 -9.36 19.82 37.09
C SER A 272 -9.48 20.09 35.58
N LEU A 273 -8.55 20.83 34.97
CA LEU A 273 -8.52 21.05 33.52
C LEU A 273 -8.24 19.76 32.76
N ARG A 274 -7.31 18.95 33.28
CA ARG A 274 -7.01 17.62 32.71
C ARG A 274 -8.26 16.73 32.69
N ASP A 275 -8.98 16.68 33.82
CA ASP A 275 -10.18 15.86 33.92
C ASP A 275 -11.29 16.36 33.00
N ILE A 276 -11.43 17.69 32.85
CA ILE A 276 -12.38 18.30 31.91
C ILE A 276 -12.04 17.97 30.46
N ILE A 277 -10.77 18.03 30.06
CA ILE A 277 -10.34 17.68 28.69
C ILE A 277 -10.56 16.20 28.41
N MET A 278 -10.28 15.31 29.37
CA MET A 278 -10.60 13.90 29.22
C MET A 278 -12.10 13.65 29.07
N GLN A 279 -12.92 14.25 29.95
CA GLN A 279 -14.37 14.14 29.84
C GLN A 279 -14.93 14.72 28.54
N GLN A 280 -14.36 15.81 28.02
CA GLN A 280 -14.73 16.35 26.71
C GLN A 280 -14.48 15.35 25.60
N ARG A 281 -13.30 14.70 25.62
CA ARG A 281 -12.93 13.69 24.62
C ARG A 281 -13.87 12.49 24.64
N ASP A 282 -14.14 11.96 25.84
CA ASP A 282 -15.02 10.80 26.02
C ASP A 282 -16.46 11.16 25.58
N THR A 283 -16.95 12.33 25.99
CA THR A 283 -18.28 12.83 25.59
C THR A 283 -18.39 13.09 24.09
N GLN A 284 -17.32 13.59 23.45
CA GLN A 284 -17.29 13.79 22.02
C GLN A 284 -17.34 12.44 21.28
N GLN A 285 -16.60 11.46 21.75
CA GLN A 285 -16.63 10.11 21.15
C GLN A 285 -18.01 9.47 21.27
N GLU A 286 -18.66 9.57 22.44
CA GLU A 286 -20.04 9.09 22.64
C GLU A 286 -21.03 9.82 21.73
N LEU A 287 -20.84 11.13 21.51
CA LEU A 287 -21.66 11.94 20.61
C LEU A 287 -21.50 11.49 19.15
N ASP A 288 -20.27 11.25 18.72
CA ASP A 288 -19.96 10.78 17.37
C ASP A 288 -20.55 9.40 17.12
N GLU A 289 -20.43 8.45 18.06
CA GLU A 289 -21.06 7.13 17.99
C GLU A 289 -22.60 7.20 17.93
N CYS A 290 -23.18 8.12 18.72
CA CYS A 290 -24.63 8.35 18.71
C CYS A 290 -25.09 8.95 17.38
N GLN A 291 -24.30 9.87 16.81
CA GLN A 291 -24.55 10.47 15.52
C GLN A 291 -24.46 9.42 14.40
N GLU A 292 -23.44 8.58 14.39
CA GLU A 292 -23.29 7.50 13.40
C GLU A 292 -24.49 6.55 13.42
N LYS A 293 -24.91 6.12 14.60
CA LYS A 293 -26.11 5.27 14.74
C LYS A 293 -27.35 5.96 14.21
N LEU A 294 -27.51 7.25 14.50
CA LEU A 294 -28.65 8.03 14.02
C LEU A 294 -28.62 8.16 12.49
N ASP A 295 -27.46 8.49 11.92
CA ASP A 295 -27.28 8.65 10.48
C ASP A 295 -27.51 7.35 9.74
N GLN A 296 -27.08 6.22 10.29
CA GLN A 296 -27.33 4.89 9.75
C GLN A 296 -28.85 4.58 9.73
N ILE A 297 -29.54 4.84 10.84
CA ILE A 297 -30.99 4.63 10.92
C ILE A 297 -31.73 5.55 9.93
N LEU A 298 -31.35 6.83 9.86
CA LEU A 298 -31.99 7.82 9.00
C LEU A 298 -31.74 7.55 7.52
N SER A 299 -30.54 7.10 7.13
CA SER A 299 -30.19 6.85 5.74
C SER A 299 -30.74 5.53 5.21
N GLU A 300 -30.72 4.46 6.01
CA GLU A 300 -31.09 3.14 5.56
C GLU A 300 -32.57 2.80 5.81
N LYS A 301 -33.12 3.19 6.97
CA LYS A 301 -34.44 2.70 7.43
C LYS A 301 -35.54 3.75 7.35
N LEU A 302 -35.25 5.02 7.61
CA LEU A 302 -36.27 6.07 7.67
C LEU A 302 -37.07 6.25 6.38
N PRO A 303 -36.50 6.19 5.15
CA PRO A 303 -37.27 6.35 3.93
C PRO A 303 -38.44 5.37 3.84
N PHE A 304 -38.28 4.13 4.30
CA PHE A 304 -39.32 3.12 4.30
C PHE A 304 -40.36 3.32 5.43
N HIS A 305 -39.99 3.94 6.54
CA HIS A 305 -40.92 4.30 7.63
C HIS A 305 -41.87 5.45 7.30
N LEU A 306 -41.49 6.31 6.36
CA LEU A 306 -42.33 7.42 5.92
C LEU A 306 -43.41 6.96 4.93
N ILE A 307 -43.33 5.74 4.39
CA ILE A 307 -44.30 5.16 3.49
C ILE A 307 -45.47 4.60 4.32
N SER A 308 -46.72 4.82 3.89
CA SER A 308 -47.86 4.25 4.58
C SER A 308 -47.78 2.72 4.60
N PRO A 309 -48.21 2.05 5.69
CA PRO A 309 -48.18 0.60 5.79
C PRO A 309 -48.86 -0.13 4.62
N ASP A 310 -49.99 0.45 4.13
CA ASP A 310 -50.74 -0.11 3.00
C ASP A 310 -49.90 -0.06 1.71
N LEU A 311 -49.27 1.06 1.45
CA LEU A 311 -48.40 1.25 0.27
C LEU A 311 -47.14 0.38 0.34
N LEU A 312 -46.60 0.21 1.54
CA LEU A 312 -45.46 -0.67 1.79
C LEU A 312 -45.78 -2.13 1.55
N SER A 313 -47.01 -2.55 1.93
CA SER A 313 -47.48 -3.91 1.69
C SER A 313 -47.66 -4.19 0.19
N VAL A 314 -48.22 -3.24 -0.57
CA VAL A 314 -48.37 -3.32 -2.03
C VAL A 314 -46.99 -3.36 -2.71
N PHE A 315 -46.07 -2.50 -2.27
CA PHE A 315 -44.73 -2.47 -2.81
C PHE A 315 -43.94 -3.77 -2.54
N ARG A 316 -44.09 -4.32 -1.35
CA ARG A 316 -43.52 -5.62 -0.97
C ARG A 316 -44.05 -6.75 -1.82
N GLU A 317 -45.37 -6.78 -2.03
CA GLU A 317 -46.01 -7.79 -2.85
C GLU A 317 -45.53 -7.67 -4.31
N GLN A 318 -45.46 -6.45 -4.84
CA GLN A 318 -44.97 -6.21 -6.20
C GLN A 318 -43.53 -6.68 -6.37
N LEU A 319 -42.62 -6.31 -5.46
CA LEU A 319 -41.24 -6.77 -5.50
C LEU A 319 -41.11 -8.29 -5.41
N SER A 320 -41.91 -8.94 -4.55
CA SER A 320 -41.94 -10.40 -4.47
C SER A 320 -42.32 -11.03 -5.78
N ARG A 321 -43.37 -10.51 -6.44
CA ARG A 321 -43.84 -10.96 -7.76
C ARG A 321 -42.78 -10.72 -8.85
N GLU A 322 -42.05 -9.61 -8.78
CA GLU A 322 -40.96 -9.33 -9.72
C GLU A 322 -39.77 -10.27 -9.53
N ILE A 323 -39.40 -10.58 -8.29
CA ILE A 323 -38.34 -11.57 -7.98
C ILE A 323 -38.72 -12.94 -8.56
N ASN A 324 -39.98 -13.35 -8.37
CA ASN A 324 -40.47 -14.61 -8.92
C ASN A 324 -40.45 -14.59 -10.47
N LYS A 325 -40.82 -13.46 -11.08
CA LYS A 325 -40.73 -13.26 -12.51
C LYS A 325 -39.31 -13.35 -13.05
N LEU A 326 -38.34 -12.70 -12.39
CA LEU A 326 -36.92 -12.76 -12.75
C LEU A 326 -36.37 -14.19 -12.67
N LYS A 327 -36.72 -14.94 -11.62
CA LYS A 327 -36.34 -16.35 -11.48
C LYS A 327 -36.93 -17.19 -12.60
N TRP A 328 -38.24 -17.04 -12.87
CA TRP A 328 -38.94 -17.75 -13.94
C TRP A 328 -38.34 -17.43 -15.32
N ASP A 329 -38.07 -16.14 -15.63
CA ASP A 329 -37.43 -15.72 -16.87
C ASP A 329 -36.02 -16.32 -17.03
N THR A 330 -35.28 -16.42 -15.93
CA THR A 330 -33.93 -17.03 -15.90
C THR A 330 -34.02 -18.53 -16.16
N GLU A 331 -34.97 -19.23 -15.55
CA GLU A 331 -35.21 -20.65 -15.77
C GLU A 331 -35.63 -20.92 -17.21
N CYS A 332 -36.59 -20.15 -17.73
CA CYS A 332 -37.03 -20.24 -19.12
C CYS A 332 -35.87 -20.01 -20.11
N SER A 333 -35.03 -19.03 -19.83
CA SER A 333 -33.86 -18.69 -20.66
C SER A 333 -32.82 -19.82 -20.64
N SER A 334 -32.57 -20.43 -19.48
CA SER A 334 -31.62 -21.53 -19.32
C SER A 334 -32.04 -22.81 -20.05
N LEU A 335 -33.34 -22.97 -20.26
CA LEU A 335 -33.94 -24.17 -20.88
C LEU A 335 -34.19 -24.03 -22.39
N LYS A 336 -34.19 -22.79 -22.94
CA LYS A 336 -34.32 -22.55 -24.38
C LYS A 336 -33.31 -23.36 -25.23
N PRO A 337 -32.01 -23.37 -24.94
CA PRO A 337 -31.06 -24.17 -25.75
C PRO A 337 -31.27 -25.68 -25.61
N LYS A 338 -31.87 -26.16 -24.51
CA LYS A 338 -32.17 -27.57 -24.31
C LYS A 338 -33.33 -28.03 -25.18
N LYS A 339 -34.25 -27.13 -25.60
CA LYS A 339 -35.32 -27.43 -26.56
C LYS A 339 -34.75 -27.89 -27.89
N ASP A 340 -33.78 -27.14 -28.43
CA ASP A 340 -33.15 -27.47 -29.71
C ASP A 340 -32.38 -28.80 -29.66
N ILE A 341 -31.71 -29.03 -28.53
CA ILE A 341 -31.03 -30.32 -28.27
C ILE A 341 -32.03 -31.46 -28.22
N LEU A 342 -33.16 -31.26 -27.54
CA LEU A 342 -34.22 -32.25 -27.44
C LEU A 342 -34.81 -32.58 -28.85
N LEU A 343 -35.14 -31.55 -29.64
CA LEU A 343 -35.69 -31.72 -30.99
C LEU A 343 -34.69 -32.43 -31.91
N ASN A 344 -33.43 -32.04 -31.87
CA ASN A 344 -32.34 -32.68 -32.63
C ASN A 344 -32.13 -34.13 -32.19
N SER A 345 -32.14 -34.40 -30.89
CA SER A 345 -32.00 -35.73 -30.32
C SER A 345 -33.21 -36.60 -30.71
N PHE A 346 -34.42 -36.06 -30.60
CA PHE A 346 -35.66 -36.77 -30.96
C PHE A 346 -35.64 -37.26 -32.40
N TRP A 347 -35.23 -36.41 -33.35
CA TRP A 347 -35.13 -36.79 -34.76
C TRP A 347 -33.84 -37.57 -35.08
N GLY A 348 -32.84 -37.55 -34.24
CA GLY A 348 -31.59 -38.31 -34.38
C GLY A 348 -31.68 -39.77 -33.94
N VAL A 349 -32.64 -40.14 -33.11
CA VAL A 349 -32.87 -41.52 -32.66
C VAL A 349 -33.45 -42.34 -33.80
N LYS A 350 -32.78 -43.43 -34.19
CA LYS A 350 -33.18 -44.30 -35.31
C LYS A 350 -34.09 -45.48 -34.91
N GLU A 351 -34.18 -45.79 -33.64
CA GLU A 351 -35.00 -46.88 -33.09
C GLU A 351 -35.98 -46.36 -32.06
N PRO A 352 -37.27 -46.83 -32.01
CA PRO A 352 -37.84 -47.84 -32.94
C PRO A 352 -38.14 -47.28 -34.33
N ILE A 353 -37.93 -48.11 -35.36
CA ILE A 353 -38.26 -47.76 -36.76
C ILE A 353 -39.78 -47.56 -36.88
N MET A 354 -40.17 -46.39 -37.30
CA MET A 354 -41.60 -46.10 -37.55
C MET A 354 -42.06 -46.69 -38.88
N THR A 355 -43.05 -47.55 -38.84
CA THR A 355 -43.66 -48.16 -40.01
C THR A 355 -45.16 -47.87 -40.00
N PRO A 356 -45.70 -47.20 -41.05
CA PRO A 356 -45.06 -46.67 -42.25
C PRO A 356 -44.18 -45.44 -41.97
N ALA A 357 -43.16 -45.22 -42.84
CA ALA A 357 -42.27 -44.06 -42.71
C ALA A 357 -43.05 -42.73 -42.74
N LEU A 358 -42.74 -41.83 -41.79
CA LEU A 358 -43.42 -40.55 -41.67
C LEU A 358 -43.16 -39.64 -42.89
N SER A 359 -44.24 -39.06 -43.43
CA SER A 359 -44.13 -38.03 -44.46
C SER A 359 -43.53 -36.75 -43.93
N SER A 360 -43.00 -35.88 -44.79
CA SER A 360 -42.44 -34.57 -44.40
C SER A 360 -43.47 -33.69 -43.66
N GLU A 361 -44.73 -33.77 -44.04
CA GLU A 361 -45.79 -33.03 -43.39
C GLU A 361 -46.12 -33.57 -42.00
N GLN A 362 -46.10 -34.88 -41.81
CA GLN A 362 -46.31 -35.51 -40.51
C GLN A 362 -45.13 -35.19 -39.56
N LYS A 363 -43.89 -35.17 -40.07
CA LYS A 363 -42.73 -34.76 -39.27
C LYS A 363 -42.87 -33.32 -38.79
N LYS A 364 -43.30 -32.41 -39.64
CA LYS A 364 -43.56 -31.00 -39.28
C LYS A 364 -44.64 -30.88 -38.19
N GLN A 365 -45.75 -31.56 -38.34
CA GLN A 365 -46.83 -31.57 -37.34
C GLN A 365 -46.37 -32.15 -35.98
N ILE A 366 -45.53 -33.18 -35.99
CA ILE A 366 -44.97 -33.74 -34.75
C ILE A 366 -44.01 -32.74 -34.11
N THR A 367 -43.17 -32.07 -34.89
CA THR A 367 -42.27 -31.03 -34.38
C THR A 367 -43.04 -29.88 -33.76
N GLU A 368 -44.07 -29.36 -34.46
CA GLU A 368 -44.94 -28.30 -33.93
C GLU A 368 -45.66 -28.73 -32.65
N ARG A 369 -46.09 -29.99 -32.59
CA ARG A 369 -46.75 -30.53 -31.38
C ARG A 369 -45.81 -30.69 -30.21
N LEU A 370 -44.56 -31.09 -30.46
CA LEU A 370 -43.51 -31.17 -29.47
C LEU A 370 -43.12 -29.77 -28.97
N GLU A 371 -42.98 -28.79 -29.86
CA GLU A 371 -42.73 -27.42 -29.51
C GLU A 371 -43.84 -26.81 -28.68
N ASN A 372 -45.08 -27.05 -29.05
CA ASN A 372 -46.25 -26.63 -28.28
C ASN A 372 -46.33 -27.30 -26.90
N ALA A 373 -45.97 -28.58 -26.81
CA ALA A 373 -45.92 -29.29 -25.55
C ALA A 373 -44.80 -28.74 -24.65
N TRP A 374 -43.63 -28.45 -25.23
CA TRP A 374 -42.54 -27.81 -24.53
C TRP A 374 -42.92 -26.43 -24.01
N ALA A 375 -43.58 -25.61 -24.84
CA ALA A 375 -44.03 -24.29 -24.44
C ALA A 375 -45.02 -24.34 -23.26
N ARG A 376 -45.91 -25.34 -23.24
CA ARG A 376 -46.89 -25.53 -22.14
C ARG A 376 -46.28 -25.92 -20.80
N LEU A 377 -45.03 -26.37 -20.76
CA LEU A 377 -44.33 -26.64 -19.50
C LEU A 377 -43.98 -25.36 -18.75
N PHE A 378 -43.88 -24.24 -19.48
CA PHE A 378 -43.44 -22.96 -18.92
C PHE A 378 -44.51 -21.88 -18.96
N TYR A 379 -45.52 -21.96 -19.85
CA TYR A 379 -46.56 -20.96 -20.02
C TYR A 379 -47.94 -21.52 -19.67
N PRO A 380 -48.76 -20.75 -18.99
CA PRO A 380 -48.56 -19.39 -18.51
C PRO A 380 -47.59 -19.32 -17.32
N PRO A 381 -46.97 -18.14 -17.06
CA PRO A 381 -46.14 -17.96 -15.87
C PRO A 381 -46.95 -18.26 -14.60
N PRO A 382 -46.28 -18.65 -13.48
CA PRO A 382 -46.94 -18.85 -12.20
C PRO A 382 -47.76 -17.63 -11.77
N VAL A 383 -48.86 -17.87 -11.06
CA VAL A 383 -49.84 -16.83 -10.66
C VAL A 383 -49.21 -15.76 -9.76
N ASP A 384 -48.13 -16.10 -9.08
CA ASP A 384 -47.35 -15.24 -8.19
C ASP A 384 -46.22 -14.48 -8.91
N CYS A 385 -46.12 -14.56 -10.23
CA CYS A 385 -45.22 -13.74 -11.03
C CYS A 385 -45.85 -12.39 -11.40
N ALA A 386 -45.04 -11.35 -11.50
CA ALA A 386 -45.45 -10.05 -12.01
C ALA A 386 -45.75 -10.15 -13.54
N GLU A 387 -46.76 -9.43 -14.02
CA GLU A 387 -46.99 -9.31 -15.46
C GLU A 387 -45.85 -8.58 -16.16
N THR A 388 -45.38 -7.48 -15.55
CA THR A 388 -44.27 -6.68 -16.03
C THR A 388 -43.31 -6.36 -14.87
N ILE A 389 -42.04 -6.26 -15.18
CA ILE A 389 -41.01 -5.80 -14.21
C ILE A 389 -40.98 -4.27 -14.27
N ILE A 390 -41.51 -3.62 -13.25
CA ILE A 390 -41.55 -2.15 -13.14
C ILE A 390 -40.19 -1.63 -12.68
N HIS A 391 -39.52 -2.35 -11.76
CA HIS A 391 -38.27 -1.96 -11.18
C HIS A 391 -37.07 -2.61 -11.91
N SER A 392 -37.06 -2.51 -13.25
CA SER A 392 -36.02 -3.10 -14.10
C SER A 392 -34.62 -2.51 -13.88
N TYR A 393 -34.52 -1.37 -13.21
CA TYR A 393 -33.26 -0.73 -12.77
C TYR A 393 -32.61 -1.40 -11.55
N LEU A 394 -33.36 -2.27 -10.84
CA LEU A 394 -32.81 -3.05 -9.73
C LEU A 394 -32.27 -4.38 -10.26
N SER A 395 -31.07 -4.74 -9.83
CA SER A 395 -30.55 -6.09 -10.01
C SER A 395 -31.29 -7.10 -9.13
N GLU A 396 -31.08 -8.39 -9.37
CA GLU A 396 -31.64 -9.45 -8.51
C GLU A 396 -31.20 -9.30 -7.05
N SER A 397 -29.93 -8.95 -6.84
CA SER A 397 -29.39 -8.63 -5.52
C SER A 397 -29.98 -7.34 -4.93
N GLY A 398 -30.25 -6.34 -5.78
CA GLY A 398 -30.90 -5.09 -5.39
C GLY A 398 -32.33 -5.33 -4.92
N HIS A 399 -33.11 -6.13 -5.63
CA HIS A 399 -34.46 -6.53 -5.22
C HIS A 399 -34.45 -7.25 -3.85
N ALA A 400 -33.50 -8.20 -3.65
CA ALA A 400 -33.35 -8.92 -2.41
C ALA A 400 -32.99 -7.98 -1.24
N LYS A 401 -32.08 -7.01 -1.46
CA LYS A 401 -31.66 -6.06 -0.45
C LYS A 401 -32.80 -5.09 -0.07
N VAL A 402 -33.53 -4.56 -1.03
CA VAL A 402 -34.71 -3.71 -0.77
C VAL A 402 -35.77 -4.49 0.01
N PHE A 403 -36.01 -5.75 -0.37
CA PHE A 403 -36.96 -6.63 0.33
C PHE A 403 -36.53 -6.91 1.77
N GLU A 404 -35.23 -7.10 2.03
CA GLU A 404 -34.64 -7.23 3.36
C GLU A 404 -34.82 -5.96 4.18
N LEU A 405 -34.53 -4.79 3.60
CA LEU A 405 -34.72 -3.48 4.23
C LEU A 405 -36.18 -3.21 4.61
N ILE A 406 -37.14 -3.56 3.75
CA ILE A 406 -38.57 -3.44 4.03
C ILE A 406 -38.95 -4.36 5.21
N ASN A 407 -38.38 -5.54 5.30
CA ASN A 407 -38.65 -6.48 6.40
C ASN A 407 -37.94 -6.09 7.70
N ALA A 408 -36.79 -5.43 7.62
CA ALA A 408 -36.01 -4.95 8.77
C ALA A 408 -36.58 -3.65 9.39
N THR A 409 -37.63 -3.07 8.83
CA THR A 409 -38.17 -1.76 9.16
C THR A 409 -38.90 -1.64 10.52
N MET A 410 -38.81 -2.61 11.39
CA MET A 410 -39.31 -2.47 12.77
C MET A 410 -38.31 -1.75 13.69
N VAL A 411 -37.80 -0.58 13.28
CA VAL A 411 -37.14 0.32 14.24
C VAL A 411 -38.22 1.12 14.93
N GLY A 412 -38.39 0.92 16.24
CA GLY A 412 -39.38 1.61 17.01
C GLY A 412 -39.11 3.14 16.97
N ALA A 413 -40.14 3.94 16.78
CA ALA A 413 -40.07 5.40 16.89
C ALA A 413 -39.42 5.84 18.23
N ASP A 414 -39.50 4.99 19.23
CA ASP A 414 -38.88 5.19 20.54
C ASP A 414 -37.35 5.09 20.51
N GLU A 415 -36.78 4.25 19.66
CA GLU A 415 -35.34 4.14 19.49
C GLU A 415 -34.73 5.41 18.90
N ILE A 416 -35.36 5.95 17.85
CA ILE A 416 -34.97 7.23 17.25
C ILE A 416 -35.11 8.38 18.25
N ARG A 417 -36.23 8.44 19.01
CA ARG A 417 -36.42 9.44 20.04
C ARG A 417 -35.37 9.36 21.13
N ASN A 418 -35.01 8.17 21.55
CA ASN A 418 -33.99 7.97 22.56
C ASN A 418 -32.61 8.41 22.08
N LEU A 419 -32.23 8.09 20.84
CA LEU A 419 -30.97 8.55 20.24
C LEU A 419 -30.94 10.08 20.10
N ILE A 420 -32.05 10.72 19.68
CA ILE A 420 -32.13 12.18 19.60
C ILE A 420 -32.01 12.83 20.99
N ARG A 421 -32.65 12.24 22.01
CA ARG A 421 -32.54 12.75 23.39
C ARG A 421 -31.12 12.58 23.92
N GLU A 422 -30.49 11.44 23.69
CA GLU A 422 -29.14 11.17 24.13
C GLU A 422 -28.13 12.09 23.42
N LYS A 423 -28.26 12.29 22.10
CA LYS A 423 -27.48 13.29 21.37
C LYS A 423 -27.65 14.70 21.97
N GLY A 424 -28.88 15.08 22.28
CA GLY A 424 -29.17 16.37 22.94
C GLY A 424 -28.49 16.48 24.30
N ARG A 425 -28.54 15.41 25.12
CA ARG A 425 -27.92 15.37 26.44
C ARG A 425 -26.40 15.50 26.34
N LEU A 426 -25.77 14.72 25.44
CA LEU A 426 -24.31 14.73 25.22
C LEU A 426 -23.85 16.11 24.69
N SER A 427 -24.59 16.71 23.76
CA SER A 427 -24.27 18.05 23.22
C SER A 427 -24.33 19.14 24.29
N LEU A 428 -25.30 19.07 25.23
CA LEU A 428 -25.39 20.00 26.34
C LEU A 428 -24.25 19.79 27.33
N LEU A 429 -23.91 18.53 27.64
CA LEU A 429 -22.80 18.21 28.53
C LEU A 429 -21.47 18.71 27.94
N LEU A 430 -21.22 18.47 26.64
CA LEU A 430 -20.03 18.96 25.95
C LEU A 430 -19.93 20.49 26.02
N LYS A 431 -21.04 21.21 25.80
CA LYS A 431 -21.10 22.67 25.91
C LYS A 431 -20.80 23.18 27.32
N ASP A 432 -21.28 22.48 28.36
CA ASP A 432 -20.97 22.80 29.76
C ASP A 432 -19.49 22.59 30.07
N LEU A 433 -18.90 21.47 29.60
CA LEU A 433 -17.50 21.19 29.75
C LEU A 433 -16.61 22.22 29.03
N ILE A 434 -16.98 22.67 27.84
CA ILE A 434 -16.28 23.72 27.09
C ILE A 434 -16.36 25.04 27.86
N SER A 435 -17.51 25.37 28.46
CA SER A 435 -17.66 26.58 29.26
C SER A 435 -16.84 26.57 30.57
N LYS A 436 -16.70 25.40 31.19
CA LYS A 436 -15.83 25.17 32.36
C LYS A 436 -14.35 25.30 31.98
N GLN A 437 -13.96 24.75 30.87
CA GLN A 437 -12.60 24.88 30.32
C GLN A 437 -12.25 26.36 30.09
N ALA A 438 -13.13 27.11 29.41
CA ALA A 438 -12.92 28.54 29.12
C ALA A 438 -12.79 29.41 30.41
N ARG A 439 -13.47 29.04 31.51
CA ARG A 439 -13.32 29.71 32.79
C ARG A 439 -11.94 29.48 33.43
N ILE A 440 -11.39 28.26 33.29
CA ILE A 440 -10.07 27.93 33.84
C ILE A 440 -8.97 28.57 32.97
N GLU A 441 -9.14 28.63 31.66
CA GLU A 441 -8.22 29.28 30.71
C GLU A 441 -8.13 30.80 30.92
N GLY A 442 -9.20 31.44 31.42
CA GLY A 442 -9.18 32.85 31.79
C GLY A 442 -8.19 33.19 32.93
N ILE A 443 -7.55 32.18 33.56
CA ILE A 443 -6.55 32.31 34.61
C ILE A 443 -5.11 32.20 34.05
N ASP A 444 -4.96 31.87 32.74
CA ASP A 444 -3.66 31.71 32.08
C ASP A 444 -2.92 33.04 31.94
N ARG A 445 -1.87 33.22 32.75
CA ARG A 445 -1.06 34.47 32.79
C ARG A 445 -0.10 34.61 31.60
N ASP A 446 0.25 33.51 30.93
CA ASP A 446 1.28 33.49 29.86
C ASP A 446 0.71 33.31 28.45
N GLY A 447 -0.61 33.14 28.30
CA GLY A 447 -1.27 32.96 27.00
C GLY A 447 -0.91 31.64 26.23
N THR A 448 -0.08 30.77 26.81
CA THR A 448 0.37 29.55 26.17
C THR A 448 -0.70 28.48 26.11
N LEU A 449 -1.49 28.33 27.16
CA LEU A 449 -2.63 27.41 27.20
C LEU A 449 -3.74 27.86 26.24
N THR A 450 -4.03 29.15 26.20
CA THR A 450 -5.04 29.73 25.28
C THR A 450 -4.68 29.49 23.81
N ASN A 451 -3.39 29.59 23.45
CA ASN A 451 -2.92 29.31 22.10
C ASN A 451 -2.99 27.81 21.75
N LEU A 452 -2.66 26.92 22.68
CA LEU A 452 -2.73 25.48 22.47
C LEU A 452 -4.19 24.99 22.33
N THR A 453 -5.09 25.51 23.13
CA THR A 453 -6.52 25.18 23.07
C THR A 453 -7.18 25.73 21.80
N ALA A 454 -6.83 26.94 21.35
CA ALA A 454 -7.25 27.47 20.04
C ALA A 454 -6.76 26.59 18.88
N THR A 455 -5.52 26.16 18.93
CA THR A 455 -4.95 25.25 17.92
C THR A 455 -5.68 23.89 17.94
N MET A 456 -5.98 23.36 19.12
CA MET A 456 -6.71 22.10 19.28
C MET A 456 -8.15 22.21 18.75
N ALA A 457 -8.83 23.34 19.00
CA ALA A 457 -10.16 23.59 18.42
C ALA A 457 -10.12 23.65 16.89
N GLY A 458 -9.09 24.27 16.31
CA GLY A 458 -8.87 24.31 14.87
C GLY A 458 -8.66 22.92 14.26
N ILE A 459 -7.86 22.07 14.90
CA ILE A 459 -7.63 20.67 14.45
C ILE A 459 -8.91 19.86 14.60
N SER A 460 -9.67 20.03 15.67
CA SER A 460 -10.94 19.33 15.87
C SER A 460 -11.96 19.68 14.78
N ALA A 461 -12.06 20.96 14.38
CA ALA A 461 -12.93 21.39 13.29
C ALA A 461 -12.49 20.81 11.93
N GLN A 462 -11.18 20.74 11.66
CA GLN A 462 -10.65 20.11 10.45
C GLN A 462 -10.93 18.61 10.44
N LEU A 463 -10.82 17.95 11.58
CA LEU A 463 -11.10 16.54 11.74
C LEU A 463 -12.57 16.22 11.48
N GLU A 464 -13.48 17.01 12.03
CA GLU A 464 -14.91 16.88 11.75
C GLU A 464 -15.25 17.10 10.27
N GLN A 465 -14.62 18.10 9.63
CA GLN A 465 -14.81 18.34 8.21
C GLN A 465 -14.32 17.16 7.37
N LYS A 466 -13.15 16.60 7.70
CA LYS A 466 -12.59 15.46 6.99
C LYS A 466 -13.38 14.18 7.21
N GLN A 467 -13.95 13.97 8.38
CA GLN A 467 -14.86 12.84 8.65
C GLN A 467 -16.14 12.93 7.81
N LYS A 468 -16.72 14.13 7.68
CA LYS A 468 -17.87 14.35 6.78
C LYS A 468 -17.53 14.08 5.32
N GLU A 469 -16.33 14.52 4.87
CA GLU A 469 -15.82 14.26 3.53
C GLU A 469 -15.65 12.74 3.30
N LEU A 470 -15.06 12.03 4.27
CA LEU A 470 -14.89 10.58 4.23
C LEU A 470 -16.24 9.86 4.11
N GLY A 471 -17.24 10.23 4.92
CA GLY A 471 -18.59 9.66 4.84
C GLY A 471 -19.30 9.92 3.49
N GLY A 472 -18.97 11.04 2.81
CA GLY A 472 -19.39 11.31 1.43
C GLY A 472 -18.74 10.34 0.44
N ILE A 473 -17.43 10.20 0.52
CA ILE A 473 -16.62 9.32 -0.34
C ILE A 473 -17.04 7.86 -0.15
N GLU A 474 -17.30 7.41 1.07
CA GLU A 474 -17.73 6.03 1.36
C GLU A 474 -19.07 5.68 0.71
N ARG A 475 -20.02 6.60 0.72
CA ARG A 475 -21.30 6.43 0.01
C ARG A 475 -21.08 6.33 -1.49
N GLU A 476 -20.21 7.15 -2.06
CA GLU A 476 -19.85 7.14 -3.47
C GLU A 476 -19.15 5.83 -3.87
N VAL A 477 -18.20 5.35 -3.05
CA VAL A 477 -17.55 4.05 -3.24
C VAL A 477 -18.58 2.92 -3.23
N THR A 478 -19.50 2.93 -2.27
CA THR A 478 -20.53 1.87 -2.16
C THR A 478 -21.46 1.85 -3.37
N ALA A 479 -21.89 3.03 -3.84
CA ALA A 479 -22.74 3.14 -5.01
C ALA A 479 -22.04 2.67 -6.29
N LEU A 480 -20.80 3.11 -6.50
CA LEU A 480 -20.01 2.71 -7.65
C LEU A 480 -19.61 1.23 -7.62
N ASP A 481 -19.26 0.68 -6.47
CA ASP A 481 -18.95 -0.75 -6.31
C ASP A 481 -20.17 -1.61 -6.68
N GLN A 482 -21.36 -1.19 -6.29
CA GLN A 482 -22.59 -1.88 -6.70
C GLN A 482 -22.82 -1.78 -8.21
N MET A 483 -22.64 -0.59 -8.82
CA MET A 483 -22.75 -0.41 -10.27
C MET A 483 -21.75 -1.29 -11.04
N VAL A 484 -20.51 -1.34 -10.57
CA VAL A 484 -19.46 -2.19 -11.16
C VAL A 484 -19.84 -3.67 -11.07
N LYS A 485 -20.38 -4.12 -9.94
CA LYS A 485 -20.85 -5.51 -9.77
C LYS A 485 -21.98 -5.86 -10.74
N ASP A 486 -22.94 -4.98 -10.90
CA ASP A 486 -24.10 -5.20 -11.77
C ASP A 486 -23.70 -5.18 -13.26
N LEU A 487 -22.86 -4.22 -13.67
CA LEU A 487 -22.27 -4.16 -15.00
C LEU A 487 -21.42 -5.41 -15.30
N ARG A 488 -20.64 -5.85 -14.33
CA ARG A 488 -19.81 -7.06 -14.47
C ARG A 488 -20.66 -8.31 -14.67
N ALA A 489 -21.72 -8.47 -13.90
CA ALA A 489 -22.64 -9.59 -14.05
C ALA A 489 -23.34 -9.58 -15.43
N THR A 490 -23.73 -8.40 -15.91
CA THR A 490 -24.33 -8.22 -17.23
C THR A 490 -23.32 -8.51 -18.35
N TYR A 491 -22.10 -8.00 -18.21
CA TYR A 491 -21.00 -8.26 -19.12
C TYR A 491 -20.66 -9.76 -19.19
N GLU A 492 -20.56 -10.47 -18.07
CA GLU A 492 -20.26 -11.90 -18.04
C GLU A 492 -21.30 -12.75 -18.78
N ARG A 493 -22.60 -12.42 -18.65
CA ARG A 493 -23.68 -13.11 -19.39
C ARG A 493 -23.59 -12.90 -20.90
N GLU A 494 -23.36 -11.67 -21.35
CA GLU A 494 -23.20 -11.37 -22.79
C GLU A 494 -21.87 -11.91 -23.33
N HIS A 495 -20.85 -11.94 -22.52
CA HIS A 495 -19.54 -12.44 -22.89
C HIS A 495 -19.51 -13.96 -23.10
N GLU A 496 -20.21 -14.75 -22.31
CA GLU A 496 -20.37 -16.19 -22.55
C GLU A 496 -21.01 -16.46 -23.92
N LYS A 497 -22.02 -15.70 -24.30
CA LYS A 497 -22.65 -15.80 -25.63
C LYS A 497 -21.64 -15.45 -26.75
N PHE A 498 -20.84 -14.42 -26.55
CA PHE A 498 -19.84 -13.93 -27.49
C PHE A 498 -18.69 -14.92 -27.72
N ILE A 499 -18.20 -15.58 -26.67
CA ILE A 499 -17.10 -16.59 -26.78
C ILE A 499 -17.53 -17.79 -27.63
N PHE A 500 -18.78 -18.22 -27.51
CA PHE A 500 -19.28 -19.37 -28.27
C PHE A 500 -19.51 -19.07 -29.74
N ALA A 501 -19.61 -17.81 -30.14
CA ALA A 501 -19.97 -17.41 -31.50
C ALA A 501 -18.78 -17.35 -32.49
N ASN A 502 -17.50 -17.28 -32.05
CA ASN A 502 -16.39 -17.06 -32.97
C ASN A 502 -15.00 -17.55 -32.45
N PRO A 503 -14.22 -18.33 -33.24
CA PRO A 503 -12.92 -18.88 -32.82
C PRO A 503 -11.81 -17.82 -32.60
N VAL A 504 -11.89 -16.64 -33.22
CA VAL A 504 -10.94 -15.53 -32.98
C VAL A 504 -11.06 -14.99 -31.56
N ASN A 505 -12.21 -15.11 -30.95
CA ASN A 505 -12.48 -14.73 -29.57
C ASN A 505 -11.79 -15.65 -28.54
N SER A 506 -11.26 -16.79 -28.98
CA SER A 506 -10.56 -17.72 -28.11
C SER A 506 -9.30 -17.12 -27.44
N LEU A 507 -8.62 -16.15 -28.09
CA LEU A 507 -7.47 -15.46 -27.51
C LEU A 507 -7.88 -14.44 -26.43
N ILE A 508 -8.99 -13.73 -26.66
CA ILE A 508 -9.57 -12.81 -25.68
C ILE A 508 -10.05 -13.59 -24.47
N GLY A 509 -10.79 -14.68 -24.70
CA GLY A 509 -11.24 -15.56 -23.62
C GLY A 509 -10.10 -16.28 -22.86
N LYS A 510 -8.95 -16.53 -23.51
CA LYS A 510 -7.75 -17.02 -22.81
C LYS A 510 -7.14 -15.93 -21.94
N ALA A 511 -7.02 -14.69 -22.44
CA ALA A 511 -6.51 -13.56 -21.68
C ALA A 511 -7.38 -13.28 -20.45
N GLU A 512 -8.70 -13.38 -20.56
CA GLU A 512 -9.64 -13.20 -19.44
C GLU A 512 -9.53 -14.32 -18.40
N ARG A 513 -9.39 -15.57 -18.83
CA ARG A 513 -9.15 -16.67 -17.89
C ARG A 513 -7.87 -16.46 -17.11
N VAL A 514 -6.80 -15.96 -17.76
CA VAL A 514 -5.55 -15.62 -17.07
C VAL A 514 -5.76 -14.45 -16.10
N GLN A 515 -6.53 -13.44 -16.46
CA GLN A 515 -6.86 -12.34 -15.54
C GLN A 515 -7.67 -12.80 -14.34
N LYS A 516 -8.72 -13.62 -14.54
CA LYS A 516 -9.50 -14.21 -13.43
C LYS A 516 -8.59 -15.06 -12.52
N LEU A 517 -7.65 -15.82 -13.09
CA LEU A 517 -6.65 -16.58 -12.35
C LEU A 517 -5.73 -15.66 -11.53
N ILE A 518 -5.21 -14.60 -12.12
CA ILE A 518 -4.37 -13.61 -11.44
C ILE A 518 -5.15 -12.95 -10.30
N GLN A 519 -6.41 -12.58 -10.53
CA GLN A 519 -7.25 -11.95 -9.52
C GLN A 519 -7.56 -12.87 -8.33
N ALA A 520 -7.74 -14.16 -8.58
CA ALA A 520 -7.88 -15.16 -7.52
C ALA A 520 -6.56 -15.53 -6.82
N LEU A 521 -5.43 -15.39 -7.54
CA LEU A 521 -4.10 -15.74 -7.04
C LEU A 521 -3.54 -14.68 -6.10
N ILE A 522 -3.76 -13.38 -6.40
CA ILE A 522 -3.21 -12.26 -5.61
C ILE A 522 -3.55 -12.37 -4.12
N PRO A 523 -4.83 -12.54 -3.67
CA PRO A 523 -5.14 -12.66 -2.25
C PRO A 523 -4.48 -13.88 -1.59
N ARG A 524 -4.44 -15.01 -2.29
CA ARG A 524 -3.81 -16.23 -1.78
C ARG A 524 -2.30 -16.10 -1.61
N LEU A 525 -1.63 -15.49 -2.60
CA LEU A 525 -0.21 -15.19 -2.52
C LEU A 525 0.06 -14.19 -1.38
N TYR A 526 -0.79 -13.18 -1.25
CA TYR A 526 -0.66 -12.18 -0.20
C TYR A 526 -0.75 -12.85 1.19
N ALA A 527 -1.78 -13.64 1.45
CA ALA A 527 -1.94 -14.37 2.71
C ALA A 527 -0.77 -15.32 3.00
N LEU A 528 -0.33 -16.10 1.99
CA LEU A 528 0.81 -17.02 2.14
C LEU A 528 2.11 -16.26 2.46
N LYS A 529 2.37 -15.20 1.74
CA LYS A 529 3.59 -14.40 1.89
C LYS A 529 3.60 -13.60 3.19
N THR A 530 2.44 -13.09 3.62
CA THR A 530 2.26 -12.44 4.93
C THR A 530 2.62 -13.41 6.04
N LYS A 531 2.16 -14.65 5.95
CA LYS A 531 2.51 -15.71 6.90
C LYS A 531 4.01 -15.98 6.93
N HIS A 532 4.65 -16.15 5.77
CA HIS A 532 6.10 -16.36 5.68
C HIS A 532 6.89 -15.16 6.22
N LEU A 533 6.42 -13.93 5.97
CA LEU A 533 7.03 -12.72 6.52
C LEU A 533 6.93 -12.70 8.05
N ALA A 534 5.76 -13.01 8.60
CA ALA A 534 5.54 -13.06 10.04
C ALA A 534 6.45 -14.11 10.71
N GLU A 535 6.57 -15.30 10.12
CA GLU A 535 7.46 -16.36 10.59
C GLU A 535 8.94 -15.95 10.51
N ALA A 536 9.37 -15.37 9.40
CA ALA A 536 10.74 -14.90 9.22
C ALA A 536 11.06 -13.77 10.22
N MET A 537 10.14 -12.82 10.37
CA MET A 537 10.27 -11.70 11.30
C MET A 537 10.34 -12.19 12.76
N SER A 538 9.50 -13.16 13.12
CA SER A 538 9.53 -13.79 14.46
C SER A 538 10.88 -14.46 14.75
N ARG A 539 11.44 -15.19 13.77
CA ARG A 539 12.77 -15.82 13.91
C ARG A 539 13.87 -14.79 14.10
N VAL A 540 13.89 -13.75 13.26
CA VAL A 540 14.90 -12.69 13.32
C VAL A 540 14.77 -11.92 14.66
N PHE A 541 13.56 -11.53 15.03
CA PHE A 541 13.31 -10.80 16.25
C PHE A 541 13.76 -11.57 17.50
N LYS A 542 13.46 -12.87 17.56
CA LYS A 542 13.93 -13.75 18.65
C LYS A 542 15.46 -13.82 18.74
N HIS A 543 16.13 -13.80 17.59
CA HIS A 543 17.60 -13.80 17.54
C HIS A 543 18.19 -12.46 18.03
N LEU A 544 17.54 -11.35 17.69
CA LEU A 544 18.01 -10.02 18.05
C LEU A 544 17.64 -9.63 19.49
N ALA A 545 16.42 -9.96 19.94
CA ALA A 545 15.93 -9.66 21.28
C ALA A 545 16.42 -10.69 22.30
N HIS A 546 16.78 -10.24 23.48
CA HIS A 546 17.16 -11.14 24.58
C HIS A 546 16.03 -11.38 25.58
N LYS A 547 14.87 -10.73 25.39
CA LYS A 547 13.68 -10.93 26.21
C LYS A 547 12.85 -12.10 25.65
N THR A 548 12.52 -13.07 26.47
CA THR A 548 11.84 -14.33 26.07
C THR A 548 10.31 -14.25 26.08
N HIS A 549 9.72 -13.14 26.50
CA HIS A 549 8.26 -13.01 26.62
C HIS A 549 7.54 -12.82 25.29
N ILE A 550 8.21 -12.37 24.24
CA ILE A 550 7.64 -12.28 22.89
C ILE A 550 7.95 -13.58 22.16
N ASN A 551 6.90 -14.35 21.85
CA ASN A 551 7.06 -15.64 21.18
C ASN A 551 6.88 -15.56 19.67
N SER A 552 5.96 -14.76 19.17
CA SER A 552 5.74 -14.59 17.74
C SER A 552 5.23 -13.21 17.40
N ILE A 553 5.41 -12.86 16.14
CA ILE A 553 4.87 -11.65 15.53
C ILE A 553 3.85 -12.14 14.51
N GLU A 554 2.63 -11.64 14.59
CA GLU A 554 1.62 -11.81 13.56
C GLU A 554 1.52 -10.55 12.72
N ILE A 555 1.31 -10.73 11.42
CA ILE A 555 1.07 -9.64 10.47
C ILE A 555 -0.27 -9.94 9.80
N ASN A 556 -1.20 -8.99 9.88
CA ASN A 556 -2.50 -9.09 9.26
C ASN A 556 -2.43 -8.68 7.77
N GLU A 557 -3.49 -8.94 7.02
CA GLU A 557 -3.58 -8.60 5.60
C GLU A 557 -3.54 -7.08 5.35
N ASP A 558 -3.96 -6.28 6.30
CA ASP A 558 -3.89 -4.81 6.27
C ASP A 558 -2.48 -4.25 6.55
N GLY A 559 -1.52 -5.12 6.89
CA GLY A 559 -0.16 -4.74 7.30
C GLY A 559 -0.02 -4.42 8.78
N SER A 560 -1.10 -4.46 9.56
CA SER A 560 -1.00 -4.33 11.02
C SER A 560 -0.26 -5.51 11.62
N SER A 561 0.48 -5.29 12.70
CA SER A 561 1.26 -6.36 13.33
C SER A 561 1.03 -6.41 14.83
N ARG A 562 0.93 -7.64 15.36
CA ARG A 562 0.73 -7.95 16.78
C ARG A 562 1.89 -8.75 17.31
N LEU A 563 2.26 -8.47 18.55
CA LEU A 563 3.27 -9.25 19.28
C LEU A 563 2.55 -10.22 20.21
N LEU A 564 2.86 -11.50 20.11
CA LEU A 564 2.21 -12.53 20.90
C LEU A 564 3.17 -13.14 21.92
N SER A 565 2.65 -13.41 23.12
CA SER A 565 3.33 -14.15 24.18
C SER A 565 3.37 -15.66 23.88
N ALA A 566 4.07 -16.42 24.71
CA ALA A 566 4.06 -17.88 24.62
C ALA A 566 2.65 -18.50 24.86
N SER A 567 1.76 -17.78 25.56
CA SER A 567 0.37 -18.16 25.77
C SER A 567 -0.57 -17.74 24.63
N GLY A 568 -0.05 -17.07 23.58
CA GLY A 568 -0.86 -16.56 22.46
C GLY A 568 -1.59 -15.25 22.75
N SER A 569 -1.43 -14.65 23.94
CA SER A 569 -2.03 -13.37 24.29
C SER A 569 -1.25 -12.21 23.66
N GLU A 570 -1.98 -11.19 23.19
CA GLU A 570 -1.37 -9.98 22.63
C GLU A 570 -0.64 -9.19 23.72
N ILE A 571 0.60 -8.87 23.46
CA ILE A 571 1.41 -8.03 24.33
C ILE A 571 1.21 -6.58 23.91
N LYS A 572 0.46 -5.81 24.69
CA LYS A 572 0.39 -4.35 24.55
C LYS A 572 1.65 -3.75 25.17
N PHE A 573 2.49 -3.20 24.35
CA PHE A 573 3.81 -2.75 24.75
C PHE A 573 3.96 -1.23 24.54
N ASP A 574 4.32 -0.54 25.62
CA ASP A 574 5.02 0.74 25.50
C ASP A 574 6.47 0.43 25.13
N LYS A 575 6.74 0.45 23.83
CA LYS A 575 8.03 0.05 23.28
C LYS A 575 9.10 1.05 23.66
N SER A 576 10.21 0.54 24.20
CA SER A 576 11.42 1.35 24.32
C SER A 576 11.97 1.65 22.93
N ALA A 577 12.70 2.75 22.81
CA ALA A 577 13.34 3.16 21.56
C ALA A 577 14.25 2.09 20.94
N GLY A 578 14.85 1.21 21.76
CA GLY A 578 15.66 0.09 21.30
C GLY A 578 14.81 -1.06 20.75
N GLU A 579 13.66 -1.34 21.35
CA GLU A 579 12.75 -2.38 20.87
C GLU A 579 12.11 -2.03 19.53
N ASP A 580 11.78 -0.76 19.30
CA ASP A 580 11.33 -0.28 17.99
C ASP A 580 12.39 -0.48 16.91
N GLN A 581 13.67 -0.21 17.24
CA GLN A 581 14.77 -0.44 16.31
C GLN A 581 14.96 -1.94 16.01
N LEU A 582 14.87 -2.82 17.02
CA LEU A 582 14.92 -4.27 16.83
C LEU A 582 13.77 -4.77 15.97
N PHE A 583 12.56 -4.27 16.20
CA PHE A 583 11.39 -4.62 15.40
C PHE A 583 11.56 -4.23 13.94
N ALA A 584 11.97 -3.00 13.67
CA ALA A 584 12.19 -2.51 12.32
C ALA A 584 13.36 -3.21 11.62
N THR A 585 14.46 -3.49 12.33
CA THR A 585 15.55 -4.30 11.80
C THR A 585 15.09 -5.73 11.47
N SER A 586 14.22 -6.31 12.30
CA SER A 586 13.64 -7.63 12.06
C SER A 586 12.73 -7.65 10.85
N LEU A 587 11.95 -6.58 10.64
CA LEU A 587 11.10 -6.42 9.46
C LEU A 587 11.93 -6.33 8.18
N ILE A 588 12.94 -5.46 8.16
CA ILE A 588 13.84 -5.27 7.01
C ILE A 588 14.52 -6.60 6.66
N ALA A 589 15.09 -7.26 7.66
CA ALA A 589 15.77 -8.53 7.48
C ALA A 589 14.82 -9.65 6.98
N ALA A 590 13.61 -9.73 7.53
CA ALA A 590 12.61 -10.70 7.11
C ALA A 590 12.12 -10.43 5.69
N LEU A 591 11.86 -9.18 5.31
CA LEU A 591 11.50 -8.79 3.95
C LEU A 591 12.60 -9.17 2.96
N ALA A 592 13.84 -8.88 3.31
CA ALA A 592 14.98 -9.25 2.49
C ALA A 592 15.16 -10.77 2.33
N GLN A 593 14.84 -11.56 3.37
CA GLN A 593 14.87 -13.04 3.29
C GLN A 593 13.72 -13.59 2.43
N VAL A 594 12.50 -13.10 2.65
CA VAL A 594 11.30 -13.62 1.96
C VAL A 594 11.24 -13.20 0.50
N SER A 595 11.82 -12.04 0.15
CA SER A 595 11.93 -11.59 -1.23
C SER A 595 12.89 -12.42 -2.07
N GLY A 596 13.87 -13.05 -1.44
CA GLY A 596 14.97 -13.73 -2.14
C GLY A 596 15.94 -12.79 -2.86
N ILE A 597 15.79 -11.48 -2.73
CA ILE A 597 16.67 -10.47 -3.33
C ILE A 597 17.97 -10.43 -2.55
N LYS A 598 19.07 -10.77 -3.20
CA LYS A 598 20.42 -10.74 -2.62
C LYS A 598 21.13 -9.40 -2.86
N ALA A 599 20.44 -8.31 -2.61
CA ALA A 599 21.03 -6.98 -2.74
C ALA A 599 21.95 -6.64 -1.57
N PRO A 600 22.96 -5.76 -1.77
CA PRO A 600 23.81 -5.29 -0.70
C PRO A 600 22.98 -4.52 0.35
N LEU A 601 23.38 -4.65 1.61
CA LEU A 601 22.81 -3.91 2.72
C LEU A 601 23.77 -2.75 3.09
N VAL A 602 23.24 -1.53 3.11
CA VAL A 602 24.00 -0.34 3.51
C VAL A 602 23.30 0.31 4.69
N VAL A 603 23.96 0.37 5.84
CA VAL A 603 23.37 0.88 7.07
C VAL A 603 24.21 2.02 7.61
N ASP A 604 23.62 3.21 7.69
CA ASP A 604 24.20 4.35 8.38
C ASP A 604 23.81 4.29 9.87
N THR A 605 24.73 4.61 10.78
CA THR A 605 24.49 4.56 12.23
C THR A 605 23.81 3.25 12.70
N PRO A 606 24.41 2.09 12.41
CA PRO A 606 23.75 0.78 12.52
C PRO A 606 23.34 0.41 13.94
N LEU A 607 24.03 0.92 14.96
CA LEU A 607 23.91 0.48 16.36
C LEU A 607 23.58 1.63 17.33
N GLY A 608 23.16 2.78 16.79
CA GLY A 608 22.78 3.92 17.61
C GLY A 608 21.67 3.55 18.61
N ARG A 609 21.77 4.04 19.85
CA ARG A 609 20.77 3.88 20.91
C ARG A 609 20.48 2.45 21.41
N LEU A 610 21.25 1.46 20.96
CA LEU A 610 21.14 0.08 21.43
C LEU A 610 22.10 -0.16 22.59
N ASP A 611 21.70 -1.00 23.54
CA ASP A 611 22.60 -1.49 24.56
C ASP A 611 23.67 -2.46 23.98
N SER A 612 24.71 -2.72 24.75
CA SER A 612 25.84 -3.55 24.32
C SER A 612 25.44 -4.96 23.85
N ARG A 613 24.40 -5.53 24.44
CA ARG A 613 23.92 -6.88 24.14
C ARG A 613 23.19 -6.91 22.78
N HIS A 614 22.28 -5.96 22.55
CA HIS A 614 21.58 -5.84 21.27
C HIS A 614 22.54 -5.50 20.13
N ARG A 615 23.56 -4.64 20.37
CA ARG A 615 24.62 -4.34 19.39
C ARG A 615 25.35 -5.61 18.95
N SER A 616 25.72 -6.44 19.92
CA SER A 616 26.38 -7.71 19.62
C SER A 616 25.50 -8.65 18.78
N ASN A 617 24.22 -8.81 19.16
CA ASN A 617 23.28 -9.70 18.47
C ASN A 617 23.03 -9.26 17.03
N ILE A 618 22.87 -7.95 16.77
CA ILE A 618 22.67 -7.42 15.41
C ILE A 618 23.92 -7.64 14.55
N LEU A 619 25.10 -7.41 15.09
CA LEU A 619 26.35 -7.68 14.36
C LEU A 619 26.51 -9.16 14.05
N ASP A 620 26.23 -10.05 14.99
CA ASP A 620 26.24 -11.51 14.78
C ASP A 620 25.26 -11.94 13.69
N PHE A 621 24.08 -11.33 13.67
CA PHE A 621 23.08 -11.57 12.63
C PHE A 621 23.59 -11.15 11.24
N TRP A 622 24.14 -9.94 11.07
CA TRP A 622 24.67 -9.51 9.78
C TRP A 622 25.90 -10.31 9.33
N VAL A 623 26.73 -10.72 10.26
CA VAL A 623 27.88 -11.60 9.99
C VAL A 623 27.41 -12.96 9.49
N SER A 624 26.27 -13.46 10.00
CA SER A 624 25.75 -14.79 9.61
C SER A 624 25.19 -14.83 8.19
N ASP A 625 24.79 -13.67 7.63
CA ASP A 625 24.28 -13.56 6.25
C ASP A 625 25.44 -13.43 5.22
N THR A 626 26.27 -14.46 5.14
CA THR A 626 27.47 -14.46 4.30
C THR A 626 27.21 -14.36 2.78
N ASN A 627 25.96 -14.56 2.36
CA ASN A 627 25.57 -14.45 0.95
C ASN A 627 25.29 -12.99 0.51
N ARG A 628 25.39 -12.03 1.44
CA ARG A 628 25.07 -10.62 1.21
C ARG A 628 26.22 -9.73 1.65
N GLN A 629 26.56 -8.76 0.81
CA GLN A 629 27.46 -7.67 1.21
C GLN A 629 26.76 -6.76 2.21
N VAL A 630 27.42 -6.45 3.31
CA VAL A 630 26.94 -5.53 4.34
C VAL A 630 27.94 -4.40 4.50
N ILE A 631 27.52 -3.17 4.22
CA ILE A 631 28.31 -1.94 4.36
C ILE A 631 27.78 -1.18 5.57
N LEU A 632 28.60 -1.03 6.60
CA LEU A 632 28.25 -0.34 7.85
C LEU A 632 29.00 0.98 7.94
N LEU A 633 28.24 2.08 8.04
CA LEU A 633 28.76 3.43 8.25
C LEU A 633 28.64 3.76 9.74
N SER A 634 29.71 3.62 10.49
CA SER A 634 29.65 3.63 11.96
C SER A 634 30.46 4.75 12.61
N GLN A 635 30.07 5.07 13.83
CA GLN A 635 30.84 5.95 14.72
C GLN A 635 31.75 5.12 15.65
N ASP A 636 32.69 5.78 16.29
CA ASP A 636 33.64 5.19 17.25
C ASP A 636 32.97 4.43 18.41
N LYS A 637 31.85 5.00 18.92
CA LYS A 637 31.10 4.44 20.04
C LYS A 637 30.08 3.35 19.64
N GLU A 638 29.80 3.18 18.37
CA GLU A 638 28.85 2.19 17.88
C GLU A 638 29.52 0.82 17.73
N ILE A 639 30.60 0.76 17.00
CA ILE A 639 31.45 -0.43 16.85
C ILE A 639 32.81 -0.11 17.50
N ASP A 640 32.85 -0.30 18.79
CA ASP A 640 34.05 -0.12 19.59
C ASP A 640 35.11 -1.22 19.34
N ASN A 641 36.27 -1.09 19.96
CA ASN A 641 37.36 -2.06 19.81
C ASN A 641 36.97 -3.51 20.17
N ALA A 642 36.07 -3.70 21.14
CA ALA A 642 35.66 -5.03 21.57
C ALA A 642 34.78 -5.68 20.49
N LEU A 643 33.81 -4.94 19.98
CA LEU A 643 32.93 -5.37 18.89
C LEU A 643 33.70 -5.55 17.58
N TYR A 644 34.62 -4.62 17.26
CA TYR A 644 35.48 -4.73 16.09
C TYR A 644 36.35 -6.00 16.12
N LYS A 645 37.01 -6.30 17.25
CA LYS A 645 37.81 -7.52 17.41
C LYS A 645 36.95 -8.78 17.19
N LYS A 646 35.69 -8.76 17.66
CA LYS A 646 34.75 -9.87 17.50
C LYS A 646 34.45 -10.14 16.02
N ILE A 647 34.19 -9.10 15.22
CA ILE A 647 33.75 -9.26 13.82
C ILE A 647 34.91 -9.18 12.81
N LYS A 648 36.15 -8.83 13.24
CA LYS A 648 37.31 -8.62 12.36
C LYS A 648 37.54 -9.76 11.36
N LYS A 649 37.31 -11.01 11.77
CA LYS A 649 37.47 -12.18 10.90
C LYS A 649 36.45 -12.20 9.73
N HIS A 650 35.36 -11.46 9.83
CA HIS A 650 34.30 -11.36 8.83
C HIS A 650 34.36 -10.06 8.00
N VAL A 651 35.30 -9.18 8.34
CA VAL A 651 35.48 -7.89 7.65
C VAL A 651 36.30 -8.11 6.39
N LEU A 652 35.78 -7.62 5.27
CA LEU A 652 36.45 -7.60 3.96
C LEU A 652 37.40 -6.45 3.81
N LYS A 653 36.95 -5.23 4.15
CA LYS A 653 37.70 -3.98 4.00
C LYS A 653 37.23 -2.96 5.03
N THR A 654 38.11 -2.11 5.42
CA THR A 654 37.82 -0.98 6.31
C THR A 654 38.24 0.34 5.69
N TYR A 655 37.50 1.39 5.99
CA TYR A 655 37.83 2.77 5.64
C TYR A 655 37.68 3.64 6.87
N MET A 656 38.59 4.58 7.03
CA MET A 656 38.48 5.63 8.05
C MET A 656 38.31 6.99 7.37
N LEU A 657 37.24 7.68 7.68
CA LEU A 657 36.95 9.01 7.18
C LEU A 657 37.62 10.05 8.09
N SER A 658 38.39 10.93 7.49
CA SER A 658 38.98 12.10 8.14
C SER A 658 38.50 13.37 7.44
N HIS A 659 38.30 14.43 8.22
CA HIS A 659 37.90 15.72 7.70
C HIS A 659 39.08 16.67 7.77
N GLN A 660 39.43 17.31 6.66
CA GLN A 660 40.46 18.31 6.57
C GLN A 660 39.85 19.66 6.25
N GLU A 661 40.07 20.63 7.12
CA GLU A 661 39.72 22.02 6.82
C GLU A 661 40.69 22.59 5.78
N LEU A 662 40.14 23.14 4.71
CA LEU A 662 40.89 23.87 3.72
C LEU A 662 40.98 25.35 4.12
N SER A 663 42.04 26.03 3.69
CA SER A 663 42.35 27.46 4.00
C SER A 663 41.19 28.44 3.71
N ASN A 664 40.10 27.98 3.07
CA ASN A 664 38.94 28.77 2.66
C ASN A 664 37.69 28.52 3.52
N GLY A 665 37.80 27.85 4.67
CA GLY A 665 36.65 27.50 5.53
C GLY A 665 35.72 26.39 4.97
N VAL A 666 36.11 25.76 3.85
CA VAL A 666 35.39 24.61 3.27
C VAL A 666 36.23 23.38 3.53
N GLY A 667 35.65 22.41 4.25
CA GLY A 667 36.35 21.17 4.53
C GLY A 667 36.17 20.11 3.41
N LYS A 668 37.15 19.20 3.31
CA LYS A 668 37.07 18.01 2.46
C LYS A 668 37.20 16.75 3.31
N THR A 669 36.42 15.73 2.94
CA THR A 669 36.55 14.39 3.52
C THR A 669 37.44 13.51 2.67
N ILE A 670 38.34 12.79 3.35
CA ILE A 670 39.24 11.80 2.76
C ILE A 670 39.01 10.46 3.45
N ALA A 671 38.93 9.38 2.67
CA ALA A 671 38.84 8.03 3.19
C ALA A 671 40.19 7.33 3.10
N THR A 672 40.73 6.87 4.23
CA THR A 672 41.94 6.07 4.32
C THR A 672 41.55 4.59 4.35
N GLU A 673 42.12 3.81 3.44
CA GLU A 673 41.90 2.38 3.34
C GLU A 673 42.59 1.59 4.43
N ASN A 674 42.03 0.41 4.76
CA ASN A 674 42.56 -0.53 5.75
C ASN A 674 42.82 0.08 7.13
N SER A 675 42.14 1.17 7.43
CA SER A 675 42.17 1.85 8.71
C SER A 675 40.76 1.85 9.31
N TYR A 676 40.68 1.74 10.62
CA TYR A 676 39.47 1.87 11.41
C TYR A 676 39.88 2.48 12.76
N PHE A 677 38.95 3.00 13.55
CA PHE A 677 39.30 3.68 14.80
C PHE A 677 40.45 2.96 15.55
N GLU A 678 41.59 3.63 15.63
CA GLU A 678 42.73 3.20 16.45
C GLU A 678 42.52 3.70 17.89
N ASN A 679 42.57 2.77 18.84
CA ASN A 679 42.74 3.09 20.26
C ASN A 679 44.09 2.69 20.73
#